data_4a0185063d5696127b33f5c0d609af0b
#
_entry.id   4a0185063d5696127b33f5c0d609af0b
#
_cell.length_a   1.000
_cell.length_b   1.000
_cell.length_c   1.000
_cell.angle_alpha   90.00
_cell.angle_beta   90.00
_cell.angle_gamma   90.00
#
_symmetry.space_group_name_H-M   'P 1'
#
loop_
_entity.id
_entity.type
_entity.pdbx_description
1 polymer ?
#
loop_
_entity_poly.entity_id
_entity_poly.type
_entity_poly.pdbx_seq_one_letter_code
_entity_poly.pdbx_strand_id
1 'polypeptide(L)'
;MTERQKNLVIVESPAKAKTIEKFLGQDYKVMSSYGHIRDLKKKDFGVDLKTFEPQYEIPDDKKKVVADLRAAAKKAETVWLASDEDREGEAISWHLAKVLKLDPEATNRIVFHEITKPAILSAIQAPRHIDLRLVDAQQARRVLDRLVGFKLSPILWRKVRPSLSAGRVQSVAVRLVVEREREIAAFQSEASFHVSALFTLPEPQGESVLLKAELRKNFKTKAEAQAYLEACKQAAFTVEAVTKTPAKRKPAPPFTTSTLQQEAARKLGYPVALTMRLAQTLYEAGLITYMRTDSMNLSGLCLSACKEVINATMGQGYHKSRQYHTNALGAQEAHEAIRPTDMAAREIAGTKQAQRLYELIWKRTIACQMADAELERTTIEIAGTGLAEPFIATGEVVKFDGFLKVYRESSNEDEERAESGLLPPIEKGATLQRSEITATERFTPHPARYNEASLVHKLEELGIGRPSTYAPTISTIQQREYVVKEDRPGSKRKYNVLALRGEKLSDTTKTETYGAEKNKLFPTDVGLVVNDFLLHAFPEIMDYNFTAKVEKDFDQVAEGNEDWQELLRRFYGHFDPQVEKILQEKTAHKAGERELGTDPTTGLPVCVKIGRFGPMAQLGAAGEEEKPRFARLKPGQSIETITLEEALDLFKLPRTLGDFEGSTVVVNVGRFGPYVMHEKKYVSIPKDQDPMTITLEEAEALIVGKRKEEAERHIKSFEEEPEMEVLKGRFGPYIAFQKKNYRLPKAVAERAAELTLEECRKIIAEENKKPARATRRRTTKKT
;
A
#
# COMPACT_ATOMS: atom_id res chain seq x y z
N MET A 1 53.70 18.65 1.73
CA MET A 1 53.05 18.05 2.91
C MET A 1 51.57 18.03 2.63
N THR A 2 50.99 16.87 2.37
CA THR A 2 49.52 16.73 2.24
C THR A 2 48.91 17.06 3.58
N GLU A 3 48.07 18.11 3.67
CA GLU A 3 47.32 18.43 4.86
C GLU A 3 46.62 17.16 5.36
N ARG A 4 47.02 16.70 6.54
CA ARG A 4 46.34 15.60 7.23
C ARG A 4 44.95 16.09 7.66
N GLN A 5 43.93 15.45 7.17
CA GLN A 5 42.54 15.76 7.59
C GLN A 5 42.34 15.24 9.00
N LYS A 6 41.90 16.09 9.95
CA LYS A 6 41.74 15.68 11.35
C LYS A 6 40.67 14.61 11.50
N ASN A 7 39.48 14.85 10.97
CA ASN A 7 38.34 13.98 11.21
C ASN A 7 37.64 13.56 9.90
N LEU A 8 37.33 12.28 9.77
CA LEU A 8 36.48 11.75 8.71
C LEU A 8 35.20 11.18 9.34
N VAL A 9 34.03 11.73 8.99
CA VAL A 9 32.73 11.21 9.39
C VAL A 9 32.11 10.44 8.22
N ILE A 10 31.69 9.20 8.42
CA ILE A 10 31.07 8.37 7.40
C ILE A 10 29.61 8.13 7.76
N VAL A 11 28.70 8.51 6.86
CA VAL A 11 27.23 8.32 6.94
C VAL A 11 26.75 7.46 5.79
N GLU A 12 25.48 7.03 5.83
CA GLU A 12 24.94 6.15 4.79
C GLU A 12 24.40 6.88 3.56
N SER A 13 24.05 8.18 3.66
CA SER A 13 23.47 8.91 2.52
C SER A 13 24.18 10.22 2.18
N PRO A 14 24.24 10.62 0.89
CA PRO A 14 24.86 11.89 0.48
C PRO A 14 24.09 13.12 1.01
N ALA A 15 22.78 13.03 1.18
CA ALA A 15 21.97 14.12 1.71
C ALA A 15 22.31 14.38 3.17
N LYS A 16 22.38 13.31 3.97
CA LYS A 16 22.82 13.34 5.37
C LYS A 16 24.23 13.90 5.50
N ALA A 17 25.16 13.48 4.61
CA ALA A 17 26.51 14.02 4.59
C ALA A 17 26.54 15.54 4.45
N LYS A 18 25.80 16.09 3.49
CA LYS A 18 25.73 17.54 3.27
C LYS A 18 25.14 18.30 4.45
N THR A 19 24.15 17.73 5.13
CA THR A 19 23.52 18.36 6.28
C THR A 19 24.46 18.39 7.47
N ILE A 20 25.13 17.28 7.78
CA ILE A 20 26.04 17.15 8.92
C ILE A 20 27.32 17.99 8.72
N GLU A 21 27.88 18.00 7.49
CA GLU A 21 29.09 18.75 7.18
C GLU A 21 28.93 20.25 7.49
N LYS A 22 27.74 20.82 7.26
CA LYS A 22 27.43 22.23 7.61
C LYS A 22 27.51 22.52 9.11
N PHE A 23 27.30 21.51 9.93
CA PHE A 23 27.28 21.67 11.40
C PHE A 23 28.66 21.51 12.03
N LEU A 24 29.55 20.72 11.42
CA LEU A 24 30.81 20.29 12.01
C LEU A 24 32.02 21.23 11.71
N GLY A 25 31.94 22.01 10.65
CA GLY A 25 33.02 22.94 10.27
C GLY A 25 34.20 22.28 9.54
N GLN A 26 35.31 23.04 9.35
CA GLN A 26 36.41 22.70 8.44
C GLN A 26 37.30 21.54 8.90
N ASP A 27 37.32 21.21 10.20
CA ASP A 27 38.11 20.11 10.76
C ASP A 27 37.52 18.72 10.42
N TYR A 28 36.31 18.68 9.89
CA TYR A 28 35.57 17.47 9.59
C TYR A 28 35.25 17.35 8.10
N LYS A 29 35.57 16.20 7.54
CA LYS A 29 35.10 15.79 6.22
C LYS A 29 34.01 14.76 6.37
N VAL A 30 32.88 15.00 5.74
CA VAL A 30 31.76 14.05 5.79
C VAL A 30 31.63 13.33 4.44
N MET A 31 31.63 11.99 4.46
CA MET A 31 31.48 11.16 3.27
C MET A 31 30.33 10.18 3.43
N SER A 32 29.78 9.74 2.31
CA SER A 32 28.71 8.76 2.30
C SER A 32 29.17 7.39 1.80
N SER A 33 28.67 6.32 2.44
CA SER A 33 28.79 4.93 1.97
C SER A 33 27.76 4.57 0.89
N TYR A 34 26.75 5.42 0.67
CA TYR A 34 25.60 5.11 -0.19
C TYR A 34 24.86 3.83 0.24
N GLY A 35 24.65 3.66 1.54
CA GLY A 35 24.05 2.49 2.15
C GLY A 35 25.05 1.36 2.40
N HIS A 36 24.58 0.11 2.33
CA HIS A 36 25.42 -1.07 2.53
C HIS A 36 26.54 -1.16 1.50
N ILE A 37 27.77 -1.41 1.97
CA ILE A 37 28.97 -1.58 1.14
C ILE A 37 29.39 -3.04 0.98
N ARG A 38 28.81 -3.95 1.74
CA ARG A 38 28.97 -5.40 1.64
C ARG A 38 27.61 -6.07 1.65
N ASP A 39 27.50 -7.19 0.97
CA ASP A 39 26.31 -8.05 0.99
C ASP A 39 26.77 -9.52 0.96
N LEU A 40 25.85 -10.43 1.33
CA LEU A 40 26.09 -11.86 1.19
C LEU A 40 26.42 -12.21 -0.26
N LYS A 41 27.32 -13.15 -0.49
CA LYS A 41 27.65 -13.62 -1.83
C LYS A 41 26.39 -13.98 -2.61
N LYS A 42 26.35 -13.57 -3.90
CA LYS A 42 25.15 -13.74 -4.75
C LYS A 42 25.12 -15.09 -5.46
N LYS A 43 26.28 -15.67 -5.80
CA LYS A 43 26.37 -16.85 -6.65
C LYS A 43 26.18 -18.19 -5.91
N ASP A 44 26.41 -18.20 -4.62
CA ASP A 44 26.22 -19.36 -3.75
C ASP A 44 25.31 -18.99 -2.57
N PHE A 45 25.19 -19.89 -1.62
CA PHE A 45 24.33 -19.67 -0.43
C PHE A 45 24.78 -18.44 0.38
N GLY A 46 26.08 -18.13 0.33
CA GLY A 46 26.68 -17.01 1.04
C GLY A 46 26.70 -17.18 2.57
N VAL A 47 26.44 -18.37 3.05
CA VAL A 47 26.44 -18.75 4.48
C VAL A 47 27.01 -20.13 4.62
N ASP A 48 27.89 -20.34 5.58
CA ASP A 48 28.34 -21.68 5.96
C ASP A 48 27.25 -22.39 6.74
N LEU A 49 26.75 -23.53 6.23
CA LEU A 49 25.61 -24.23 6.84
C LEU A 49 25.99 -25.01 8.12
N LYS A 50 27.26 -25.10 8.48
CA LYS A 50 27.71 -25.75 9.74
C LYS A 50 27.86 -24.74 10.88
N THR A 51 28.44 -23.59 10.55
CA THR A 51 28.72 -22.52 11.53
C THR A 51 27.71 -21.39 11.48
N PHE A 52 26.91 -21.29 10.40
CA PHE A 52 26.04 -20.18 10.06
C PHE A 52 26.76 -18.84 9.82
N GLU A 53 28.09 -18.87 9.68
CA GLU A 53 28.85 -17.67 9.38
C GLU A 53 28.54 -17.11 7.98
N PRO A 54 28.18 -15.81 7.90
CA PRO A 54 27.88 -15.16 6.63
C PRO A 54 29.18 -14.84 5.87
N GLN A 55 29.16 -15.15 4.58
CA GLN A 55 30.24 -14.83 3.66
C GLN A 55 29.89 -13.57 2.88
N TYR A 56 30.53 -12.46 3.24
CA TYR A 56 30.28 -11.16 2.63
C TYR A 56 31.21 -10.84 1.48
N GLU A 57 30.69 -10.20 0.45
CA GLU A 57 31.46 -9.63 -0.66
C GLU A 57 31.11 -8.14 -0.85
N ILE A 58 32.03 -7.39 -1.50
CA ILE A 58 31.79 -6.01 -1.91
C ILE A 58 31.16 -6.06 -3.30
N PRO A 59 29.90 -5.63 -3.50
CA PRO A 59 29.28 -5.57 -4.81
C PRO A 59 30.07 -4.70 -5.80
N ASP A 60 30.04 -5.04 -7.09
CA ASP A 60 30.82 -4.34 -8.11
C ASP A 60 30.55 -2.85 -8.17
N ASP A 61 29.28 -2.46 -8.02
CA ASP A 61 28.85 -1.05 -7.99
C ASP A 61 29.34 -0.28 -6.75
N LYS A 62 29.82 -0.97 -5.71
CA LYS A 62 30.33 -0.39 -4.46
C LYS A 62 31.86 -0.32 -4.41
N LYS A 63 32.58 -1.00 -5.30
CA LYS A 63 34.05 -1.05 -5.28
C LYS A 63 34.71 0.35 -5.31
N LYS A 64 34.18 1.27 -6.13
CA LYS A 64 34.65 2.64 -6.20
C LYS A 64 34.47 3.41 -4.90
N VAL A 65 33.27 3.36 -4.35
CA VAL A 65 32.95 4.02 -3.08
C VAL A 65 33.83 3.51 -1.95
N VAL A 66 34.07 2.20 -1.89
CA VAL A 66 34.94 1.59 -0.89
C VAL A 66 36.41 2.05 -1.09
N ALA A 67 36.87 2.14 -2.31
CA ALA A 67 38.22 2.65 -2.60
C ALA A 67 38.40 4.10 -2.15
N ASP A 68 37.42 4.96 -2.44
CA ASP A 68 37.41 6.37 -2.04
C ASP A 68 37.40 6.52 -0.51
N LEU A 69 36.55 5.75 0.19
CA LEU A 69 36.47 5.72 1.66
C LEU A 69 37.81 5.23 2.28
N ARG A 70 38.42 4.18 1.73
CA ARG A 70 39.73 3.69 2.21
C ARG A 70 40.83 4.75 2.04
N ALA A 71 40.83 5.46 0.91
CA ALA A 71 41.79 6.52 0.66
C ALA A 71 41.62 7.70 1.63
N ALA A 72 40.35 8.05 1.95
CA ALA A 72 40.06 9.10 2.91
C ALA A 72 40.39 8.67 4.37
N ALA A 73 40.04 7.46 4.77
CA ALA A 73 40.32 6.94 6.10
C ALA A 73 41.83 6.87 6.41
N LYS A 74 42.65 6.52 5.41
CA LYS A 74 44.11 6.54 5.58
C LYS A 74 44.72 7.94 5.81
N LYS A 75 44.04 9.00 5.38
CA LYS A 75 44.47 10.38 5.53
C LYS A 75 43.94 11.03 6.82
N ALA A 76 42.90 10.49 7.38
CA ALA A 76 42.26 10.99 8.59
C ALA A 76 43.04 10.55 9.83
N GLU A 77 43.04 11.41 10.84
CA GLU A 77 43.58 11.08 12.18
C GLU A 77 42.53 10.28 12.95
N THR A 78 41.26 10.66 12.82
CA THR A 78 40.14 10.00 13.48
C THR A 78 39.03 9.69 12.47
N VAL A 79 38.46 8.49 12.53
CA VAL A 79 37.32 8.06 11.73
C VAL A 79 36.10 7.88 12.63
N TRP A 80 34.99 8.52 12.26
CA TRP A 80 33.72 8.50 12.95
C TRP A 80 32.68 7.78 12.08
N LEU A 81 31.99 6.81 12.66
CA LEU A 81 30.89 6.11 11.99
C LEU A 81 29.55 6.65 12.49
N ALA A 82 28.78 7.24 11.59
CA ALA A 82 27.59 8.03 11.88
C ALA A 82 26.36 7.56 11.09
N SER A 83 26.21 6.23 10.91
CA SER A 83 25.01 5.63 10.33
C SER A 83 23.82 5.73 11.29
N ASP A 84 22.59 5.45 10.80
CA ASP A 84 21.38 5.47 11.60
C ASP A 84 21.50 4.61 12.87
N GLU A 85 20.63 4.86 13.84
CA GLU A 85 20.69 4.18 15.14
C GLU A 85 19.99 2.82 15.18
N ASP A 86 19.38 2.39 14.08
CA ASP A 86 18.75 1.07 13.98
C ASP A 86 19.78 -0.06 13.71
N ARG A 87 19.32 -1.32 13.78
CA ARG A 87 20.15 -2.50 13.52
C ARG A 87 20.82 -2.49 12.15
N GLU A 88 20.15 -1.91 11.14
CA GLU A 88 20.71 -1.79 9.78
C GLU A 88 21.86 -0.79 9.76
N GLY A 89 21.71 0.36 10.42
CA GLY A 89 22.79 1.35 10.55
C GLY A 89 23.98 0.82 11.36
N GLU A 90 23.72 0.04 12.42
CA GLU A 90 24.79 -0.59 13.18
C GLU A 90 25.58 -1.61 12.36
N ALA A 91 24.88 -2.43 11.56
CA ALA A 91 25.50 -3.35 10.61
C ALA A 91 26.32 -2.62 9.54
N ILE A 92 25.82 -1.48 9.02
CA ILE A 92 26.57 -0.64 8.07
C ILE A 92 27.87 -0.16 8.71
N SER A 93 27.84 0.36 9.94
CA SER A 93 29.01 0.78 10.69
C SER A 93 30.01 -0.36 10.89
N TRP A 94 29.56 -1.54 11.27
CA TRP A 94 30.38 -2.73 11.40
C TRP A 94 31.02 -3.17 10.06
N HIS A 95 30.27 -3.16 8.98
CA HIS A 95 30.80 -3.45 7.65
C HIS A 95 31.84 -2.42 7.22
N LEU A 96 31.63 -1.14 7.53
CA LEU A 96 32.61 -0.08 7.28
C LEU A 96 33.89 -0.32 8.07
N ALA A 97 33.80 -0.62 9.38
CA ALA A 97 34.96 -0.91 10.20
C ALA A 97 35.77 -2.08 9.64
N LYS A 98 35.14 -3.19 9.28
CA LYS A 98 35.81 -4.35 8.67
C LYS A 98 36.51 -4.01 7.34
N VAL A 99 35.83 -3.24 6.45
CA VAL A 99 36.38 -2.88 5.13
C VAL A 99 37.52 -1.88 5.25
N LEU A 100 37.41 -0.94 6.20
CA LEU A 100 38.43 0.08 6.43
C LEU A 100 39.60 -0.44 7.33
N LYS A 101 39.48 -1.66 7.85
CA LYS A 101 40.43 -2.29 8.79
C LYS A 101 40.52 -1.50 10.11
N LEU A 102 39.40 -1.00 10.59
CA LEU A 102 39.29 -0.40 11.91
C LEU A 102 38.87 -1.48 12.90
N ASP A 103 39.29 -1.31 14.16
CA ASP A 103 38.82 -2.16 15.24
C ASP A 103 37.40 -1.76 15.65
N PRO A 104 36.40 -2.65 15.53
CA PRO A 104 35.03 -2.34 15.91
C PRO A 104 34.86 -1.96 17.39
N GLU A 105 35.70 -2.49 18.26
CA GLU A 105 35.66 -2.24 19.71
C GLU A 105 36.36 -0.93 20.11
N ALA A 106 37.16 -0.36 19.20
CA ALA A 106 37.85 0.91 19.42
C ALA A 106 37.40 2.03 18.50
N THR A 107 36.48 1.77 17.56
CA THR A 107 36.03 2.75 16.58
C THR A 107 34.97 3.70 17.17
N ASN A 108 35.13 5.00 16.91
CA ASN A 108 34.16 6.01 17.32
C ASN A 108 32.87 5.89 16.54
N ARG A 109 31.85 5.39 17.19
CA ARG A 109 30.45 5.30 16.71
C ARG A 109 29.64 6.42 17.36
N ILE A 110 29.02 7.28 16.55
CA ILE A 110 28.09 8.31 17.03
C ILE A 110 26.68 8.00 16.55
N VAL A 111 25.72 8.17 17.46
CA VAL A 111 24.28 7.97 17.20
C VAL A 111 23.52 9.22 17.58
N PHE A 112 22.44 9.47 16.84
CA PHE A 112 21.58 10.63 17.07
C PHE A 112 20.19 10.36 16.51
N HIS A 113 19.15 10.77 17.23
CA HIS A 113 17.75 10.60 16.85
C HIS A 113 17.28 11.67 15.85
N GLU A 114 18.04 12.78 15.72
CA GLU A 114 17.73 13.90 14.84
C GLU A 114 19.00 14.51 14.27
N ILE A 115 18.92 15.04 13.06
CA ILE A 115 20.05 15.69 12.40
C ILE A 115 19.96 17.19 12.65
N THR A 116 20.22 17.60 13.89
CA THR A 116 20.33 19.00 14.30
C THR A 116 21.74 19.31 14.79
N LYS A 117 22.15 20.59 14.72
CA LYS A 117 23.51 20.98 15.16
C LYS A 117 23.79 20.60 16.63
N PRO A 118 22.88 20.85 17.58
CA PRO A 118 23.10 20.45 18.98
C PRO A 118 23.25 18.93 19.14
N ALA A 119 22.37 18.13 18.49
CA ALA A 119 22.41 16.68 18.60
C ALA A 119 23.71 16.09 18.01
N ILE A 120 24.15 16.58 16.85
CA ILE A 120 25.39 16.13 16.22
C ILE A 120 26.63 16.50 17.07
N LEU A 121 26.71 17.72 17.60
CA LEU A 121 27.81 18.15 18.47
C LEU A 121 27.83 17.35 19.77
N SER A 122 26.69 17.08 20.37
CA SER A 122 26.58 16.24 21.57
C SER A 122 27.03 14.80 21.29
N ALA A 123 26.63 14.22 20.16
CA ALA A 123 27.02 12.87 19.77
C ALA A 123 28.55 12.72 19.55
N ILE A 124 29.20 13.75 19.01
CA ILE A 124 30.67 13.76 18.88
C ILE A 124 31.37 13.85 20.23
N GLN A 125 30.78 14.54 21.21
CA GLN A 125 31.35 14.63 22.56
C GLN A 125 31.18 13.35 23.37
N ALA A 126 30.20 12.52 23.02
CA ALA A 126 29.90 11.25 23.72
C ALA A 126 29.83 10.07 22.74
N PRO A 127 30.95 9.72 22.08
CA PRO A 127 30.98 8.57 21.19
C PRO A 127 30.87 7.27 21.98
N ARG A 128 30.31 6.24 21.34
CA ARG A 128 30.33 4.87 21.84
C ARG A 128 31.09 3.95 20.87
N HIS A 129 31.19 2.69 21.20
CA HIS A 129 31.66 1.65 20.28
C HIS A 129 30.49 1.08 19.48
N ILE A 130 30.82 0.28 18.47
CA ILE A 130 29.82 -0.47 17.69
C ILE A 130 29.14 -1.49 18.63
N ASP A 131 27.83 -1.49 18.68
CA ASP A 131 27.07 -2.50 19.43
C ASP A 131 26.99 -3.81 18.64
N LEU A 132 27.86 -4.76 18.99
CA LEU A 132 27.94 -6.05 18.31
C LEU A 132 26.68 -6.89 18.47
N ARG A 133 25.87 -6.70 19.52
CA ARG A 133 24.61 -7.41 19.70
C ARG A 133 23.56 -6.97 18.68
N LEU A 134 23.50 -5.67 18.40
CA LEU A 134 22.64 -5.14 17.31
C LEU A 134 23.10 -5.66 15.94
N VAL A 135 24.42 -5.76 15.72
CA VAL A 135 25.00 -6.37 14.52
C VAL A 135 24.60 -7.84 14.40
N ASP A 136 24.70 -8.60 15.48
CA ASP A 136 24.36 -10.02 15.52
C ASP A 136 22.86 -10.24 15.27
N ALA A 137 21.99 -9.40 15.83
CA ALA A 137 20.56 -9.44 15.54
C ALA A 137 20.23 -9.16 14.06
N GLN A 138 20.96 -8.23 13.44
CA GLN A 138 20.83 -7.95 12.01
C GLN A 138 21.36 -9.13 11.17
N GLN A 139 22.50 -9.71 11.53
CA GLN A 139 23.08 -10.89 10.89
C GLN A 139 22.13 -12.09 10.99
N ALA A 140 21.58 -12.36 12.19
CA ALA A 140 20.61 -13.42 12.41
C ALA A 140 19.43 -13.31 11.44
N ARG A 141 18.83 -12.11 11.35
CA ARG A 141 17.74 -11.83 10.41
C ARG A 141 18.19 -12.06 8.97
N ARG A 142 19.33 -11.48 8.58
CA ARG A 142 19.84 -11.55 7.20
C ARG A 142 20.11 -12.98 6.76
N VAL A 143 20.70 -13.78 7.64
CA VAL A 143 21.00 -15.19 7.40
C VAL A 143 19.72 -16.01 7.36
N LEU A 144 18.81 -15.87 8.33
CA LEU A 144 17.55 -16.62 8.37
C LEU A 144 16.71 -16.36 7.12
N ASP A 145 16.53 -15.08 6.72
CA ASP A 145 15.78 -14.73 5.53
C ASP A 145 16.46 -15.27 4.24
N ARG A 146 17.80 -15.36 4.23
CA ARG A 146 18.56 -16.02 3.16
C ARG A 146 18.30 -17.53 3.13
N LEU A 147 18.34 -18.20 4.26
CA LEU A 147 18.05 -19.64 4.39
C LEU A 147 16.65 -19.98 3.86
N VAL A 148 15.63 -19.26 4.34
CA VAL A 148 14.25 -19.45 3.91
C VAL A 148 14.09 -19.18 2.41
N GLY A 149 14.57 -18.03 1.93
CA GLY A 149 14.40 -17.63 0.53
C GLY A 149 15.09 -18.55 -0.47
N PHE A 150 16.31 -18.97 -0.16
CA PHE A 150 17.12 -19.85 -1.03
C PHE A 150 16.64 -21.30 -1.05
N LYS A 151 16.06 -21.78 0.06
CA LYS A 151 15.50 -23.14 0.12
C LYS A 151 14.09 -23.22 -0.45
N LEU A 152 13.21 -22.26 -0.16
CA LEU A 152 11.82 -22.31 -0.63
C LEU A 152 11.66 -21.92 -2.10
N SER A 153 12.44 -20.96 -2.61
CA SER A 153 12.26 -20.48 -3.99
C SER A 153 12.49 -21.57 -5.05
N PRO A 154 13.54 -22.42 -4.98
CA PRO A 154 13.72 -23.55 -5.89
C PRO A 154 12.59 -24.58 -5.82
N ILE A 155 11.99 -24.80 -4.65
CA ILE A 155 10.82 -25.66 -4.49
C ILE A 155 9.64 -25.10 -5.28
N LEU A 156 9.37 -23.80 -5.14
CA LEU A 156 8.32 -23.14 -5.91
C LEU A 156 8.58 -23.21 -7.42
N TRP A 157 9.85 -23.13 -7.86
CA TRP A 157 10.19 -23.27 -9.29
C TRP A 157 9.89 -24.65 -9.83
N ARG A 158 10.13 -25.67 -9.02
CA ARG A 158 9.90 -27.07 -9.40
C ARG A 158 8.43 -27.45 -9.31
N LYS A 159 7.76 -27.05 -8.23
CA LYS A 159 6.40 -27.52 -7.88
C LYS A 159 5.28 -26.62 -8.43
N VAL A 160 5.54 -25.34 -8.66
CA VAL A 160 4.56 -24.37 -9.16
C VAL A 160 5.01 -23.84 -10.54
N ARG A 161 5.90 -22.86 -10.58
CA ARG A 161 6.49 -22.33 -11.82
C ARG A 161 7.83 -21.59 -11.56
N PRO A 162 8.70 -21.47 -12.60
CA PRO A 162 9.93 -20.69 -12.49
C PRO A 162 9.72 -19.22 -12.09
N SER A 163 10.76 -18.62 -11.50
CA SER A 163 10.84 -17.19 -11.10
C SER A 163 9.94 -16.77 -9.93
N LEU A 164 9.29 -17.70 -9.24
CA LEU A 164 8.63 -17.41 -7.98
C LEU A 164 9.63 -17.33 -6.84
N SER A 165 9.26 -16.68 -5.75
CA SER A 165 10.11 -16.58 -4.57
C SER A 165 9.25 -16.54 -3.30
N ALA A 166 9.73 -17.18 -2.26
CA ALA A 166 9.14 -17.13 -0.94
C ALA A 166 10.06 -16.41 0.05
N GLY A 167 9.48 -15.94 1.12
CA GLY A 167 10.21 -15.37 2.25
C GLY A 167 9.28 -15.28 3.45
N ARG A 168 9.83 -15.42 4.64
CA ARG A 168 9.12 -15.54 5.90
C ARG A 168 8.01 -14.49 6.08
N VAL A 169 8.35 -13.21 6.09
CA VAL A 169 7.39 -12.12 6.30
C VAL A 169 6.46 -11.90 5.11
N GLN A 170 7.01 -11.94 3.90
CA GLN A 170 6.23 -11.67 2.68
C GLN A 170 5.17 -12.74 2.40
N SER A 171 5.47 -14.03 2.64
CA SER A 171 4.52 -15.11 2.39
C SER A 171 3.35 -15.05 3.36
N VAL A 172 3.62 -14.70 4.60
CA VAL A 172 2.60 -14.48 5.64
C VAL A 172 1.76 -13.23 5.35
N ALA A 173 2.35 -12.16 4.79
CA ALA A 173 1.59 -11.00 4.34
C ALA A 173 0.64 -11.33 3.16
N VAL A 174 1.06 -12.19 2.24
CA VAL A 174 0.18 -12.71 1.17
C VAL A 174 -0.95 -13.55 1.77
N ARG A 175 -0.66 -14.41 2.76
CA ARG A 175 -1.65 -15.21 3.47
C ARG A 175 -2.77 -14.37 4.06
N LEU A 176 -2.45 -13.24 4.72
CA LEU A 176 -3.47 -12.32 5.27
C LEU A 176 -4.44 -11.83 4.19
N VAL A 177 -3.92 -11.47 3.02
CA VAL A 177 -4.75 -10.99 1.90
C VAL A 177 -5.61 -12.11 1.32
N VAL A 178 -5.04 -13.32 1.18
CA VAL A 178 -5.76 -14.51 0.69
C VAL A 178 -6.88 -14.93 1.64
N GLU A 179 -6.59 -15.03 2.94
CA GLU A 179 -7.59 -15.39 3.95
C GLU A 179 -8.75 -14.38 3.98
N ARG A 180 -8.44 -13.08 3.90
CA ARG A 180 -9.47 -12.03 3.83
C ARG A 180 -10.34 -12.18 2.58
N GLU A 181 -9.79 -12.50 1.43
CA GLU A 181 -10.59 -12.69 0.22
C GLU A 181 -11.50 -13.93 0.35
N ARG A 182 -11.02 -14.99 0.99
CA ARG A 182 -11.82 -16.20 1.28
C ARG A 182 -12.91 -15.94 2.31
N GLU A 183 -12.63 -15.16 3.36
CA GLU A 183 -13.65 -14.69 4.30
C GLU A 183 -14.78 -13.94 3.59
N ILE A 184 -14.42 -13.07 2.66
CA ILE A 184 -15.39 -12.29 1.87
C ILE A 184 -16.20 -13.20 0.94
N ALA A 185 -15.54 -14.15 0.28
CA ALA A 185 -16.21 -15.09 -0.61
C ALA A 185 -17.19 -16.03 0.13
N ALA A 186 -16.87 -16.40 1.37
CA ALA A 186 -17.71 -17.22 2.21
C ALA A 186 -18.81 -16.42 2.96
N PHE A 187 -18.72 -15.09 2.94
CA PHE A 187 -19.61 -14.22 3.70
C PHE A 187 -21.03 -14.21 3.10
N GLN A 188 -22.01 -14.49 3.95
CA GLN A 188 -23.43 -14.41 3.61
C GLN A 188 -23.99 -13.13 4.19
N SER A 189 -24.42 -12.23 3.32
CA SER A 189 -25.05 -10.97 3.73
C SER A 189 -26.50 -11.20 4.17
N GLU A 190 -26.84 -10.74 5.37
CA GLU A 190 -28.19 -10.78 5.89
C GLU A 190 -28.89 -9.44 5.67
N ALA A 191 -30.13 -9.49 5.25
CA ALA A 191 -30.98 -8.31 5.09
C ALA A 191 -31.74 -8.00 6.39
N SER A 192 -31.86 -6.73 6.72
CA SER A 192 -32.73 -6.24 7.79
C SER A 192 -33.27 -4.85 7.46
N PHE A 193 -34.42 -4.51 8.04
CA PHE A 193 -35.07 -3.20 7.85
C PHE A 193 -34.69 -2.28 9.01
N HIS A 194 -34.00 -1.19 8.71
CA HIS A 194 -33.67 -0.12 9.65
C HIS A 194 -34.72 0.97 9.57
N VAL A 195 -35.30 1.33 10.72
CA VAL A 195 -36.34 2.35 10.77
C VAL A 195 -35.78 3.67 11.25
N SER A 196 -36.03 4.72 10.48
CA SER A 196 -35.71 6.10 10.84
C SER A 196 -36.96 6.98 10.72
N ALA A 197 -37.04 7.98 11.57
CA ALA A 197 -38.13 8.94 11.58
C ALA A 197 -37.59 10.37 11.46
N LEU A 198 -38.36 11.21 10.76
CA LEU A 198 -38.22 12.66 10.76
C LEU A 198 -39.42 13.23 11.52
N PHE A 199 -39.16 13.89 12.64
CA PHE A 199 -40.09 14.59 13.43
C PHE A 199 -39.97 16.09 13.23
N THR A 200 -41.08 16.80 13.35
CA THR A 200 -41.13 18.25 13.30
C THR A 200 -41.56 18.78 14.68
N LEU A 201 -40.79 19.74 15.18
CA LEU A 201 -41.20 20.54 16.33
C LEU A 201 -41.98 21.75 15.82
N PRO A 202 -43.18 21.98 16.30
CA PRO A 202 -43.89 23.23 16.04
C PRO A 202 -43.24 24.36 16.87
N GLU A 203 -42.59 25.32 16.22
CA GLU A 203 -42.14 26.53 16.88
C GLU A 203 -43.22 27.62 16.81
N PRO A 204 -43.33 28.48 17.86
CA PRO A 204 -44.35 29.55 17.91
C PRO A 204 -44.12 30.67 16.85
N GLN A 205 -42.97 30.72 16.18
CA GLN A 205 -42.56 31.77 15.27
C GLN A 205 -42.07 31.33 13.89
N GLY A 206 -42.60 30.24 13.33
CA GLY A 206 -42.65 30.11 11.87
C GLY A 206 -41.71 29.14 11.16
N GLU A 207 -40.55 28.72 11.65
CA GLU A 207 -39.76 27.66 11.02
C GLU A 207 -39.77 26.38 11.82
N SER A 208 -40.34 25.31 11.26
CA SER A 208 -40.36 23.99 11.89
C SER A 208 -38.98 23.36 11.85
N VAL A 209 -38.47 22.98 13.00
CA VAL A 209 -37.18 22.28 13.14
C VAL A 209 -37.38 20.79 12.94
N LEU A 210 -36.57 20.18 12.05
CA LEU A 210 -36.56 18.75 11.77
C LEU A 210 -35.65 18.01 12.74
N LEU A 211 -36.16 16.98 13.37
CA LEU A 211 -35.44 16.06 14.25
C LEU A 211 -35.36 14.67 13.61
N LYS A 212 -34.18 14.20 13.23
CA LYS A 212 -33.98 12.83 12.78
C LYS A 212 -33.77 11.91 13.97
N ALA A 213 -34.50 10.81 14.02
CA ALA A 213 -34.36 9.78 15.04
C ALA A 213 -34.35 8.38 14.41
N GLU A 214 -33.75 7.42 15.06
CA GLU A 214 -33.64 6.05 14.59
C GLU A 214 -34.15 5.07 15.63
N LEU A 215 -34.80 4.01 15.18
CA LEU A 215 -35.24 2.92 16.04
C LEU A 215 -34.05 2.01 16.36
N ARG A 216 -33.85 1.63 17.61
CA ARG A 216 -32.79 0.67 17.98
C ARG A 216 -33.01 -0.72 17.40
N LYS A 217 -34.29 -1.11 17.28
CA LYS A 217 -34.68 -2.44 16.78
C LYS A 217 -34.71 -2.46 15.27
N ASN A 218 -34.02 -3.43 14.69
CA ASN A 218 -34.13 -3.75 13.27
C ASN A 218 -35.11 -4.88 13.07
N PHE A 219 -35.89 -4.86 11.99
CA PHE A 219 -36.82 -5.91 11.62
C PHE A 219 -36.20 -6.85 10.61
N LYS A 220 -36.44 -8.15 10.76
CA LYS A 220 -35.85 -9.16 9.86
C LYS A 220 -36.58 -9.26 8.53
N THR A 221 -37.88 -8.97 8.54
CA THR A 221 -38.74 -9.12 7.36
C THR A 221 -39.43 -7.82 6.99
N LYS A 222 -39.79 -7.69 5.72
CA LYS A 222 -40.57 -6.56 5.20
C LYS A 222 -41.92 -6.47 5.86
N ALA A 223 -42.57 -7.63 6.13
CA ALA A 223 -43.87 -7.69 6.76
C ALA A 223 -43.86 -7.14 8.20
N GLU A 224 -42.81 -7.47 8.98
CA GLU A 224 -42.64 -6.91 10.34
C GLU A 224 -42.45 -5.39 10.30
N ALA A 225 -41.59 -4.91 9.39
CA ALA A 225 -41.34 -3.50 9.23
C ALA A 225 -42.61 -2.75 8.78
N GLN A 226 -43.38 -3.32 7.87
CA GLN A 226 -44.66 -2.77 7.42
C GLN A 226 -45.67 -2.69 8.56
N ALA A 227 -45.84 -3.77 9.33
CA ALA A 227 -46.73 -3.80 10.48
C ALA A 227 -46.37 -2.71 11.51
N TYR A 228 -45.07 -2.50 11.76
CA TYR A 228 -44.63 -1.45 12.65
C TYR A 228 -44.94 -0.05 12.10
N LEU A 229 -44.71 0.22 10.79
CA LEU A 229 -45.09 1.49 10.19
C LEU A 229 -46.62 1.73 10.21
N GLU A 230 -47.42 0.69 10.05
CA GLU A 230 -48.90 0.77 10.20
C GLU A 230 -49.29 1.17 11.62
N ALA A 231 -48.66 0.59 12.63
CA ALA A 231 -48.88 0.98 14.03
C ALA A 231 -48.47 2.44 14.31
N CYS A 232 -47.45 2.95 13.62
CA CYS A 232 -47.03 4.35 13.73
C CYS A 232 -48.07 5.34 13.19
N LYS A 233 -49.06 4.93 12.39
CA LYS A 233 -50.13 5.83 11.90
C LYS A 233 -50.95 6.42 13.04
N GLN A 234 -51.28 5.60 14.02
CA GLN A 234 -52.13 5.94 15.15
C GLN A 234 -51.36 6.48 16.34
N ALA A 235 -50.01 6.40 16.30
CA ALA A 235 -49.17 6.77 17.43
C ALA A 235 -49.02 8.30 17.55
N ALA A 236 -49.21 8.81 18.77
CA ALA A 236 -48.76 10.14 19.14
C ALA A 236 -47.35 10.05 19.70
N PHE A 237 -46.45 10.97 19.27
CA PHE A 237 -45.06 10.94 19.63
C PHE A 237 -44.71 12.03 20.63
N THR A 238 -44.10 11.62 21.75
CA THR A 238 -43.69 12.53 22.82
C THR A 238 -42.23 12.27 23.24
N VAL A 239 -41.55 13.29 23.66
CA VAL A 239 -40.20 13.18 24.21
C VAL A 239 -40.29 12.60 25.62
N GLU A 240 -39.86 11.35 25.79
CA GLU A 240 -39.89 10.66 27.08
C GLU A 240 -38.72 11.06 27.97
N ALA A 241 -37.52 11.17 27.37
CA ALA A 241 -36.31 11.55 28.08
C ALA A 241 -35.36 12.37 27.21
N VAL A 242 -34.66 13.32 27.85
CA VAL A 242 -33.55 14.03 27.27
C VAL A 242 -32.36 13.87 28.22
N THR A 243 -31.40 13.07 27.81
CA THR A 243 -30.20 12.77 28.60
C THR A 243 -28.98 13.48 28.02
N LYS A 244 -28.33 14.31 28.81
CA LYS A 244 -27.09 14.96 28.44
C LYS A 244 -25.94 14.33 29.22
N THR A 245 -24.98 13.76 28.50
CA THR A 245 -23.81 13.12 29.09
C THR A 245 -22.53 13.83 28.63
N PRO A 246 -21.67 14.27 29.57
CA PRO A 246 -20.38 14.78 29.21
C PRO A 246 -19.52 13.65 28.64
N ALA A 247 -18.83 13.93 27.54
CA ALA A 247 -17.89 13.02 26.91
C ALA A 247 -16.55 13.75 26.68
N LYS A 248 -15.45 13.02 26.81
CA LYS A 248 -14.12 13.55 26.51
C LYS A 248 -13.46 12.72 25.43
N ARG A 249 -12.88 13.39 24.43
CA ARG A 249 -12.01 12.75 23.46
C ARG A 249 -10.58 13.12 23.76
N LYS A 250 -9.71 12.12 23.85
CA LYS A 250 -8.26 12.31 24.03
C LYS A 250 -7.57 12.36 22.67
N PRO A 251 -6.50 13.16 22.52
CA PRO A 251 -5.67 13.11 21.33
C PRO A 251 -4.93 11.77 21.23
N ALA A 252 -4.69 11.34 20.01
CA ALA A 252 -3.88 10.17 19.76
C ALA A 252 -2.38 10.45 20.04
N PRO A 253 -1.57 9.40 20.33
CA PRO A 253 -0.13 9.51 20.55
C PRO A 253 0.60 10.10 19.34
N PRO A 254 1.84 10.60 19.50
CA PRO A 254 2.68 11.00 18.38
C PRO A 254 2.95 9.80 17.45
N PHE A 255 3.40 10.08 16.24
CA PHE A 255 3.55 9.04 15.22
C PHE A 255 4.69 8.06 15.50
N THR A 256 4.36 6.79 15.37
CA THR A 256 5.29 5.70 15.03
C THR A 256 5.39 5.55 13.51
N THR A 257 6.31 4.73 13.02
CA THR A 257 6.39 4.39 11.58
C THR A 257 5.06 3.86 11.04
N SER A 258 4.44 2.94 11.76
CA SER A 258 3.17 2.32 11.35
C SER A 258 2.03 3.33 11.32
N THR A 259 1.84 4.10 12.38
CA THR A 259 0.74 5.08 12.46
C THR A 259 0.92 6.23 11.46
N LEU A 260 2.18 6.64 11.17
CA LEU A 260 2.46 7.61 10.11
C LEU A 260 2.06 7.07 8.72
N GLN A 261 2.40 5.81 8.42
CA GLN A 261 2.04 5.17 7.16
C GLN A 261 0.52 5.08 7.00
N GLN A 262 -0.19 4.73 8.07
CA GLN A 262 -1.65 4.63 8.08
C GLN A 262 -2.32 5.98 7.84
N GLU A 263 -1.95 7.01 8.61
CA GLU A 263 -2.56 8.33 8.49
C GLU A 263 -2.20 9.05 7.18
N ALA A 264 -0.97 8.89 6.69
CA ALA A 264 -0.58 9.42 5.38
C ALA A 264 -1.35 8.76 4.23
N ALA A 265 -1.64 7.45 4.33
CA ALA A 265 -2.46 6.77 3.34
C ALA A 265 -3.91 7.25 3.37
N ARG A 266 -4.50 7.43 4.57
CA ARG A 266 -5.89 7.87 4.74
C ARG A 266 -6.07 9.35 4.33
N LYS A 267 -5.27 10.26 4.90
CA LYS A 267 -5.45 11.72 4.74
C LYS A 267 -4.82 12.28 3.48
N LEU A 268 -3.70 11.74 3.04
CA LEU A 268 -2.93 12.26 1.92
C LEU A 268 -3.04 11.39 0.67
N GLY A 269 -3.57 10.17 0.79
CA GLY A 269 -3.60 9.18 -0.29
C GLY A 269 -2.21 8.67 -0.68
N TYR A 270 -1.22 8.74 0.22
CA TYR A 270 0.14 8.35 -0.08
C TYR A 270 0.34 6.84 0.12
N PRO A 271 0.85 6.13 -0.90
CA PRO A 271 1.32 4.76 -0.71
C PRO A 271 2.39 4.68 0.39
N VAL A 272 2.44 3.56 1.10
CA VAL A 272 3.37 3.33 2.21
C VAL A 272 4.84 3.58 1.79
N ALA A 273 5.24 3.11 0.61
CA ALA A 273 6.59 3.34 0.08
C ALA A 273 6.89 4.82 -0.22
N LEU A 274 5.90 5.61 -0.65
CA LEU A 274 6.06 7.05 -0.85
C LEU A 274 6.21 7.77 0.48
N THR A 275 5.38 7.42 1.46
CA THR A 275 5.45 7.98 2.82
C THR A 275 6.84 7.81 3.41
N MET A 276 7.39 6.59 3.38
CA MET A 276 8.72 6.33 3.92
C MET A 276 9.84 7.05 3.17
N ARG A 277 9.75 7.15 1.85
CA ARG A 277 10.73 7.92 1.06
C ARG A 277 10.70 9.41 1.40
N LEU A 278 9.51 9.99 1.58
CA LEU A 278 9.38 11.39 1.96
C LEU A 278 9.86 11.62 3.40
N ALA A 279 9.51 10.73 4.34
CA ALA A 279 9.98 10.78 5.72
C ALA A 279 11.51 10.70 5.79
N GLN A 280 12.15 9.80 5.01
CA GLN A 280 13.60 9.72 4.87
C GLN A 280 14.20 11.06 4.40
N THR A 281 13.58 11.69 3.39
CA THR A 281 14.04 12.99 2.89
C THR A 281 13.93 14.08 3.95
N LEU A 282 12.84 14.09 4.73
CA LEU A 282 12.65 15.06 5.82
C LEU A 282 13.67 14.85 6.95
N TYR A 283 13.93 13.60 7.34
CA TYR A 283 14.93 13.24 8.33
C TYR A 283 16.33 13.66 7.90
N GLU A 284 16.74 13.29 6.68
CA GLU A 284 18.07 13.64 6.13
C GLU A 284 18.28 15.15 5.98
N ALA A 285 17.20 15.91 5.83
CA ALA A 285 17.22 17.37 5.85
C ALA A 285 17.25 17.96 7.27
N GLY A 286 17.15 17.13 8.31
CA GLY A 286 17.12 17.56 9.70
C GLY A 286 15.80 18.19 10.15
N LEU A 287 14.69 17.90 9.45
CA LEU A 287 13.38 18.50 9.70
C LEU A 287 12.49 17.66 10.63
N ILE A 288 12.71 16.37 10.70
CA ILE A 288 12.02 15.44 11.62
C ILE A 288 13.03 14.52 12.31
N THR A 289 12.60 13.89 13.40
CA THR A 289 13.32 12.80 14.07
C THR A 289 13.37 11.55 13.18
N TYR A 290 14.13 10.55 13.58
CA TYR A 290 14.28 9.30 12.85
C TYR A 290 12.92 8.62 12.59
N MET A 291 12.67 8.27 11.34
CA MET A 291 11.35 7.85 10.89
C MET A 291 11.07 6.34 11.03
N ARG A 292 12.08 5.53 11.40
CA ARG A 292 11.90 4.09 11.65
C ARG A 292 11.90 3.83 13.15
N THR A 293 10.78 4.10 13.78
CA THR A 293 10.59 3.93 15.22
C THR A 293 9.21 3.37 15.53
N ASP A 294 9.13 2.57 16.56
CA ASP A 294 7.90 2.13 17.22
C ASP A 294 7.65 2.86 18.54
N SER A 295 8.57 3.76 18.92
CA SER A 295 8.46 4.58 20.11
C SER A 295 7.42 5.69 19.97
N MET A 296 6.70 5.94 21.05
CA MET A 296 5.80 7.08 21.23
C MET A 296 6.36 8.13 22.20
N ASN A 297 7.61 7.97 22.65
CA ASN A 297 8.24 8.90 23.57
C ASN A 297 8.52 10.26 22.90
N LEU A 298 8.40 11.32 23.68
CA LEU A 298 8.84 12.66 23.30
C LEU A 298 9.87 13.18 24.34
N SER A 299 10.94 13.78 23.85
CA SER A 299 11.96 14.37 24.73
C SER A 299 11.41 15.57 25.52
N GLY A 300 12.03 15.85 26.65
CA GLY A 300 11.67 17.02 27.46
C GLY A 300 11.78 18.35 26.69
N LEU A 301 12.73 18.44 25.75
CA LEU A 301 12.87 19.61 24.87
C LEU A 301 11.66 19.76 23.95
N CYS A 302 11.21 18.66 23.36
CA CYS A 302 10.01 18.66 22.51
C CYS A 302 8.75 19.03 23.30
N LEU A 303 8.57 18.46 24.50
CA LEU A 303 7.44 18.79 25.37
C LEU A 303 7.39 20.27 25.71
N SER A 304 8.57 20.88 26.05
CA SER A 304 8.69 22.31 26.33
C SER A 304 8.37 23.15 25.10
N ALA A 305 8.92 22.81 23.94
CA ALA A 305 8.66 23.52 22.69
C ALA A 305 7.17 23.44 22.27
N CYS A 306 6.53 22.28 22.42
CA CYS A 306 5.09 22.14 22.20
C CYS A 306 4.27 23.07 23.12
N LYS A 307 4.62 23.11 24.41
CA LYS A 307 3.97 24.01 25.39
C LYS A 307 4.07 25.46 24.96
N GLU A 308 5.26 25.92 24.56
CA GLU A 308 5.49 27.30 24.11
C GLU A 308 4.64 27.63 22.87
N VAL A 309 4.68 26.77 21.86
CA VAL A 309 3.89 26.95 20.61
C VAL A 309 2.39 26.96 20.91
N ILE A 310 1.88 26.02 21.70
CA ILE A 310 0.45 25.95 22.04
C ILE A 310 0.02 27.20 22.78
N ASN A 311 0.78 27.62 23.81
CA ASN A 311 0.45 28.78 24.60
C ASN A 311 0.48 30.06 23.78
N ALA A 312 1.46 30.22 22.90
CA ALA A 312 1.60 31.40 22.05
C ALA A 312 0.52 31.51 20.99
N THR A 313 0.08 30.36 20.39
CA THR A 313 -0.85 30.37 19.25
C THR A 313 -2.31 30.14 19.62
N MET A 314 -2.60 29.47 20.74
CA MET A 314 -3.95 29.02 21.10
C MET A 314 -4.35 29.42 22.53
N GLY A 315 -3.39 29.66 23.39
CA GLY A 315 -3.61 30.02 24.78
C GLY A 315 -3.37 28.86 25.75
N GLN A 316 -3.14 29.22 27.04
CA GLN A 316 -2.74 28.26 28.09
C GLN A 316 -3.77 27.14 28.34
N GLY A 317 -5.07 27.40 28.16
CA GLY A 317 -6.13 26.41 28.35
C GLY A 317 -6.09 25.25 27.35
N TYR A 318 -5.38 25.40 26.22
CA TYR A 318 -5.22 24.36 25.23
C TYR A 318 -4.05 23.42 25.48
N HIS A 319 -3.13 23.74 26.38
CA HIS A 319 -1.98 22.89 26.70
C HIS A 319 -2.31 21.88 27.80
N LYS A 320 -1.96 20.61 27.54
CA LYS A 320 -1.98 19.54 28.54
C LYS A 320 -0.81 18.60 28.26
N SER A 321 0.23 18.70 29.07
CA SER A 321 1.41 17.82 28.90
C SER A 321 1.05 16.35 29.09
N ARG A 322 1.54 15.49 28.18
CA ARG A 322 1.42 14.04 28.25
C ARG A 322 2.71 13.38 27.85
N GLN A 323 3.11 12.40 28.65
CA GLN A 323 4.15 11.44 28.27
C GLN A 323 3.47 10.16 27.83
N TYR A 324 3.85 9.69 26.65
CA TYR A 324 3.38 8.42 26.10
C TYR A 324 4.47 7.39 26.26
N HIS A 325 4.09 6.17 26.62
CA HIS A 325 4.99 5.03 26.74
C HIS A 325 4.57 3.96 25.76
N THR A 326 5.54 3.27 25.19
CA THR A 326 5.30 2.18 24.25
C THR A 326 5.15 0.88 25.05
N ASN A 327 4.00 0.24 24.96
CA ASN A 327 3.74 -1.04 25.64
C ASN A 327 4.19 -2.26 24.79
N ALA A 328 4.80 -2.05 23.62
CA ALA A 328 5.27 -3.13 22.76
C ALA A 328 6.49 -3.81 23.41
N LEU A 329 6.39 -5.12 23.66
CA LEU A 329 7.53 -5.96 24.05
C LEU A 329 8.61 -5.87 22.95
N GLY A 330 9.83 -5.45 23.33
CA GLY A 330 10.94 -5.24 22.39
C GLY A 330 10.97 -3.87 21.70
N ALA A 331 10.12 -2.92 22.14
CA ALA A 331 10.26 -1.53 21.72
C ALA A 331 11.58 -0.96 22.25
N GLN A 332 12.34 -0.34 21.35
CA GLN A 332 13.56 0.36 21.75
C GLN A 332 13.16 1.67 22.45
N GLU A 333 12.99 1.62 23.78
CA GLU A 333 12.58 2.78 24.59
C GLU A 333 13.52 4.00 24.46
N ALA A 334 14.74 3.78 23.95
CA ALA A 334 15.72 4.84 23.73
C ALA A 334 15.36 5.75 22.55
N HIS A 335 14.42 5.35 21.67
CA HIS A 335 14.04 6.11 20.49
C HIS A 335 12.92 7.10 20.81
N GLU A 336 12.91 8.24 20.10
CA GLU A 336 11.77 9.17 20.08
C GLU A 336 10.73 8.78 19.02
N ALA A 337 9.51 9.30 19.20
CA ALA A 337 8.48 9.30 18.18
C ALA A 337 8.88 10.16 16.97
N ILE A 338 8.20 9.98 15.85
CA ILE A 338 8.38 10.82 14.65
C ILE A 338 7.74 12.19 14.91
N ARG A 339 8.59 13.21 15.01
CA ARG A 339 8.19 14.59 15.29
C ARG A 339 9.04 15.59 14.52
N PRO A 340 8.61 16.85 14.35
CA PRO A 340 9.48 17.93 13.89
C PRO A 340 10.66 18.14 14.85
N THR A 341 11.81 18.51 14.32
CA THR A 341 12.98 18.91 15.10
C THR A 341 12.83 20.33 15.67
N ASP A 342 12.09 21.18 14.95
CA ASP A 342 11.72 22.53 15.38
C ASP A 342 10.19 22.67 15.38
N MET A 343 9.60 22.76 16.56
CA MET A 343 8.15 22.89 16.72
C MET A 343 7.62 24.28 16.34
N ALA A 344 8.48 25.31 16.29
CA ALA A 344 8.10 26.65 15.84
C ALA A 344 7.94 26.71 14.29
N ALA A 345 8.64 25.85 13.57
CA ALA A 345 8.58 25.76 12.12
C ALA A 345 7.33 24.99 11.64
N ARG A 346 6.23 25.70 11.45
CA ARG A 346 4.97 25.10 10.97
C ARG A 346 5.04 24.70 9.49
N GLU A 347 5.79 25.43 8.69
CA GLU A 347 5.94 25.24 7.26
C GLU A 347 7.40 25.02 6.90
N ILE A 348 7.64 24.23 5.88
CA ILE A 348 8.97 23.92 5.37
C ILE A 348 9.10 24.21 3.88
N ALA A 349 10.32 24.45 3.41
CA ALA A 349 10.63 24.46 1.99
C ALA A 349 10.65 23.02 1.43
N GLY A 350 10.35 22.86 0.14
CA GLY A 350 10.43 21.57 -0.54
C GLY A 350 9.26 21.27 -1.46
N THR A 351 9.09 20.00 -1.82
CA THR A 351 7.98 19.58 -2.67
C THR A 351 6.65 19.63 -1.91
N LYS A 352 5.54 19.91 -2.61
CA LYS A 352 4.19 19.89 -2.01
C LYS A 352 3.89 18.59 -1.25
N GLN A 353 4.40 17.46 -1.73
CA GLN A 353 4.22 16.17 -1.05
C GLN A 353 4.97 16.13 0.29
N ALA A 354 6.23 16.59 0.33
CA ALA A 354 7.00 16.64 1.56
C ALA A 354 6.38 17.65 2.57
N GLN A 355 5.95 18.82 2.09
CA GLN A 355 5.26 19.83 2.93
C GLN A 355 4.00 19.26 3.58
N ARG A 356 3.15 18.56 2.82
CA ARG A 356 1.92 17.94 3.36
C ARG A 356 2.22 16.84 4.38
N LEU A 357 3.27 16.04 4.16
CA LEU A 357 3.66 15.01 5.13
C LEU A 357 4.21 15.64 6.41
N TYR A 358 5.06 16.66 6.29
CA TYR A 358 5.58 17.41 7.43
C TYR A 358 4.45 18.08 8.24
N GLU A 359 3.50 18.73 7.57
CA GLU A 359 2.33 19.34 8.22
C GLU A 359 1.51 18.31 8.99
N LEU A 360 1.33 17.09 8.44
CA LEU A 360 0.66 15.99 9.12
C LEU A 360 1.39 15.59 10.40
N ILE A 361 2.72 15.46 10.34
CA ILE A 361 3.57 15.13 11.49
C ILE A 361 3.50 16.24 12.54
N TRP A 362 3.63 17.50 12.12
CA TRP A 362 3.56 18.67 12.99
C TRP A 362 2.22 18.75 13.74
N LYS A 363 1.13 18.66 13.01
CA LYS A 363 -0.23 18.68 13.58
C LYS A 363 -0.45 17.57 14.61
N ARG A 364 0.01 16.36 14.33
CA ARG A 364 -0.13 15.22 15.24
C ARG A 364 0.68 15.46 16.53
N THR A 365 1.91 15.92 16.39
CA THR A 365 2.80 16.22 17.54
C THR A 365 2.23 17.33 18.42
N ILE A 366 1.75 18.42 17.84
CA ILE A 366 1.09 19.48 18.63
C ILE A 366 -0.19 18.95 19.30
N ALA A 367 -1.05 18.28 18.53
CA ALA A 367 -2.33 17.78 19.03
C ALA A 367 -2.16 16.83 20.23
N CYS A 368 -1.14 15.97 20.22
CA CYS A 368 -0.91 15.03 21.31
C CYS A 368 -0.56 15.73 22.65
N GLN A 369 -0.11 16.98 22.63
CA GLN A 369 0.20 17.81 23.79
C GLN A 369 -0.89 18.85 24.10
N MET A 370 -2.04 18.77 23.41
CA MET A 370 -3.19 19.66 23.66
C MET A 370 -4.19 19.03 24.62
N ALA A 371 -5.03 19.87 25.20
CA ALA A 371 -6.12 19.47 26.08
C ALA A 371 -7.12 18.53 25.35
N ASP A 372 -7.79 17.69 26.13
CA ASP A 372 -8.88 16.85 25.62
C ASP A 372 -9.98 17.72 25.03
N ALA A 373 -10.66 17.23 24.00
CA ALA A 373 -11.89 17.85 23.56
C ALA A 373 -13.04 17.46 24.52
N GLU A 374 -13.81 18.43 24.95
CA GLU A 374 -14.97 18.23 25.80
C GLU A 374 -16.23 18.36 24.97
N LEU A 375 -17.03 17.31 25.01
CA LEU A 375 -18.23 17.14 24.23
C LEU A 375 -19.42 16.91 25.16
N GLU A 376 -20.56 17.35 24.76
CA GLU A 376 -21.83 16.99 25.40
C GLU A 376 -22.63 16.16 24.40
N ARG A 377 -22.87 14.90 24.74
CA ARG A 377 -23.71 14.03 23.97
C ARG A 377 -25.14 14.13 24.51
N THR A 378 -26.04 14.56 23.64
CA THR A 378 -27.46 14.61 23.93
C THR A 378 -28.12 13.40 23.29
N THR A 379 -28.88 12.64 24.07
CA THR A 379 -29.70 11.55 23.62
C THR A 379 -31.18 11.90 23.94
N ILE A 380 -32.00 11.90 22.91
CA ILE A 380 -33.44 12.16 23.04
C ILE A 380 -34.18 10.85 22.77
N GLU A 381 -34.96 10.40 23.72
CA GLU A 381 -35.85 9.25 23.59
C GLU A 381 -37.25 9.72 23.27
N ILE A 382 -37.80 9.21 22.17
CA ILE A 382 -39.12 9.62 21.66
C ILE A 382 -40.02 8.40 21.68
N ALA A 383 -40.99 8.40 22.60
CA ALA A 383 -41.97 7.34 22.71
C ALA A 383 -43.18 7.59 21.79
N GLY A 384 -43.66 6.54 21.17
CA GLY A 384 -44.94 6.52 20.44
C GLY A 384 -45.99 5.77 21.20
N THR A 385 -47.20 6.33 21.33
CA THR A 385 -48.31 5.64 22.02
C THR A 385 -48.60 4.29 21.37
N GLY A 386 -48.60 3.23 22.20
CA GLY A 386 -48.84 1.86 21.71
C GLY A 386 -47.63 1.21 20.99
N LEU A 387 -46.49 1.87 20.91
CA LEU A 387 -45.25 1.31 20.39
C LEU A 387 -44.37 0.82 21.53
N ALA A 388 -43.74 -0.35 21.34
CA ALA A 388 -42.92 -0.97 22.38
C ALA A 388 -41.51 -0.35 22.50
N GLU A 389 -40.99 0.20 21.40
CA GLU A 389 -39.59 0.69 21.29
C GLU A 389 -39.57 2.18 20.97
N PRO A 390 -38.78 3.00 21.69
CA PRO A 390 -38.66 4.42 21.40
C PRO A 390 -37.76 4.66 20.21
N PHE A 391 -37.98 5.78 19.51
CA PHE A 391 -37.00 6.36 18.59
C PHE A 391 -35.93 7.12 19.37
N ILE A 392 -34.70 7.01 18.92
CA ILE A 392 -33.55 7.64 19.54
C ILE A 392 -32.94 8.68 18.57
N ALA A 393 -32.88 9.92 19.00
CA ALA A 393 -32.09 10.94 18.35
C ALA A 393 -30.82 11.22 19.17
N THR A 394 -29.67 11.21 18.52
CA THR A 394 -28.40 11.49 19.17
C THR A 394 -27.71 12.67 18.48
N GLY A 395 -27.20 13.58 19.27
CA GLY A 395 -26.37 14.70 18.80
C GLY A 395 -25.19 14.93 19.71
N GLU A 396 -24.18 15.59 19.19
CA GLU A 396 -22.96 15.86 19.93
C GLU A 396 -22.60 17.34 19.76
N VAL A 397 -22.44 18.05 20.87
CA VAL A 397 -22.05 19.45 20.90
C VAL A 397 -20.65 19.56 21.45
N VAL A 398 -19.75 20.23 20.72
CA VAL A 398 -18.42 20.51 21.17
C VAL A 398 -18.48 21.70 22.15
N LYS A 399 -18.22 21.47 23.43
CA LYS A 399 -18.14 22.51 24.45
C LYS A 399 -16.77 23.18 24.46
N PHE A 400 -15.74 22.37 24.30
CA PHE A 400 -14.35 22.81 24.14
C PHE A 400 -13.66 21.92 23.11
N ASP A 401 -13.15 22.54 22.05
CA ASP A 401 -12.60 21.81 20.92
C ASP A 401 -11.23 21.14 21.22
N GLY A 402 -10.46 21.67 22.19
CA GLY A 402 -9.20 21.10 22.61
C GLY A 402 -8.30 20.79 21.40
N PHE A 403 -7.78 19.57 21.32
CA PHE A 403 -6.91 19.13 20.22
C PHE A 403 -7.61 19.09 18.85
N LEU A 404 -8.94 18.98 18.80
CA LEU A 404 -9.70 18.95 17.54
C LEU A 404 -9.57 20.25 16.73
N LYS A 405 -9.14 21.34 17.38
CA LYS A 405 -8.81 22.61 16.71
C LYS A 405 -7.68 22.46 15.68
N VAL A 406 -6.75 21.55 15.91
CA VAL A 406 -5.56 21.33 15.05
C VAL A 406 -5.66 20.05 14.26
N TYR A 407 -6.18 18.99 14.89
CA TYR A 407 -6.09 17.65 14.33
C TYR A 407 -7.32 16.82 14.63
N ARG A 408 -7.88 16.21 13.57
CA ARG A 408 -8.88 15.15 13.68
C ARG A 408 -8.26 13.88 13.10
N GLU A 409 -8.27 12.80 13.86
CA GLU A 409 -7.86 11.50 13.37
C GLU A 409 -8.86 10.98 12.35
N SER A 410 -8.41 10.29 11.28
CA SER A 410 -9.30 9.63 10.35
C SER A 410 -9.47 8.17 10.75
N SER A 411 -10.70 7.69 10.84
CA SER A 411 -11.01 6.27 11.02
C SER A 411 -11.52 5.68 9.71
N ASN A 412 -11.41 4.35 9.55
CA ASN A 412 -12.00 3.67 8.39
C ASN A 412 -13.54 3.70 8.43
N GLU A 413 -14.11 4.11 9.58
CA GLU A 413 -15.55 4.20 9.85
C GLU A 413 -16.09 5.64 9.68
N ASP A 414 -15.22 6.63 9.43
CA ASP A 414 -15.63 8.04 9.35
C ASP A 414 -16.50 8.35 8.12
N GLU A 415 -16.56 7.48 7.13
CA GLU A 415 -17.47 7.63 6.00
C GLU A 415 -18.95 7.33 6.37
N GLU A 416 -19.20 6.65 7.48
CA GLU A 416 -20.57 6.29 7.93
C GLU A 416 -21.05 7.06 9.16
N ARG A 417 -20.17 7.76 9.90
CA ARG A 417 -20.60 8.69 10.92
C ARG A 417 -21.14 9.94 10.26
N ALA A 418 -22.36 9.79 9.75
CA ALA A 418 -23.22 10.91 9.41
C ALA A 418 -23.06 12.02 10.46
N GLU A 419 -22.91 13.22 9.97
CA GLU A 419 -23.03 14.46 10.72
C GLU A 419 -24.02 14.29 11.85
N SER A 420 -23.54 14.06 13.07
CA SER A 420 -24.34 14.24 14.25
C SER A 420 -24.61 15.74 14.32
N GLY A 421 -25.69 16.15 13.65
CA GLY A 421 -26.11 17.54 13.59
C GLY A 421 -26.37 18.07 14.99
N LEU A 422 -26.31 19.39 15.15
CA LEU A 422 -26.81 20.04 16.33
C LEU A 422 -28.27 19.62 16.53
N LEU A 423 -28.56 18.99 17.66
CA LEU A 423 -29.96 18.75 18.01
C LEU A 423 -30.62 20.07 18.47
N PRO A 424 -31.85 20.30 18.06
CA PRO A 424 -32.58 21.46 18.53
C PRO A 424 -32.81 21.36 20.07
N PRO A 425 -32.95 22.47 20.76
CA PRO A 425 -33.31 22.48 22.17
C PRO A 425 -34.71 21.91 22.34
N ILE A 426 -34.80 20.75 22.93
CA ILE A 426 -36.06 20.02 23.16
C ILE A 426 -36.16 19.66 24.64
N GLU A 427 -37.36 19.85 25.23
CA GLU A 427 -37.61 19.49 26.58
C GLU A 427 -38.42 18.18 26.71
N LYS A 428 -38.27 17.49 27.83
CA LYS A 428 -39.09 16.32 28.15
C LYS A 428 -40.57 16.69 28.15
N GLY A 429 -41.39 15.82 27.55
CA GLY A 429 -42.84 16.02 27.43
C GLY A 429 -43.24 16.78 26.16
N ALA A 430 -42.29 17.28 25.36
CA ALA A 430 -42.60 17.93 24.09
C ALA A 430 -43.29 16.96 23.14
N THR A 431 -44.39 17.40 22.51
CA THR A 431 -45.11 16.64 21.49
C THR A 431 -44.48 16.89 20.14
N LEU A 432 -44.19 15.83 19.41
CA LEU A 432 -43.58 15.87 18.10
C LEU A 432 -44.57 15.48 17.01
N GLN A 433 -44.57 16.21 15.91
CA GLN A 433 -45.32 15.81 14.74
C GLN A 433 -44.51 14.92 13.83
N ARG A 434 -45.07 13.80 13.42
CA ARG A 434 -44.45 12.88 12.47
C ARG A 434 -44.48 13.51 11.07
N SER A 435 -43.31 13.77 10.51
CA SER A 435 -43.18 14.20 9.13
C SER A 435 -43.04 13.00 8.18
N GLU A 436 -42.13 12.09 8.48
CA GLU A 436 -41.90 10.87 7.70
C GLU A 436 -41.30 9.77 8.61
N ILE A 437 -41.73 8.52 8.43
CA ILE A 437 -41.04 7.35 8.98
C ILE A 437 -40.72 6.41 7.85
N THR A 438 -39.45 6.02 7.74
CA THR A 438 -38.95 5.15 6.69
C THR A 438 -38.37 3.87 7.27
N ALA A 439 -38.72 2.72 6.71
CA ALA A 439 -38.06 1.45 6.94
C ALA A 439 -37.23 1.10 5.67
N THR A 440 -35.93 1.15 5.79
CA THR A 440 -35.01 0.90 4.67
C THR A 440 -34.33 -0.43 4.84
N GLU A 441 -34.44 -1.28 3.83
CA GLU A 441 -33.73 -2.55 3.78
C GLU A 441 -32.21 -2.28 3.69
N ARG A 442 -31.46 -2.85 4.63
CA ARG A 442 -30.02 -2.76 4.71
C ARG A 442 -29.42 -4.16 4.79
N PHE A 443 -28.23 -4.30 4.30
CA PHE A 443 -27.53 -5.57 4.23
C PHE A 443 -26.25 -5.48 5.04
N THR A 444 -25.96 -6.55 5.80
CA THR A 444 -24.68 -6.60 6.52
C THR A 444 -23.53 -6.50 5.53
N PRO A 445 -22.56 -5.59 5.76
CA PRO A 445 -21.38 -5.48 4.91
C PRO A 445 -20.43 -6.66 5.15
N HIS A 446 -19.77 -7.13 4.09
CA HIS A 446 -18.70 -8.11 4.24
C HIS A 446 -17.48 -7.48 4.95
N PRO A 447 -16.56 -8.30 5.53
CA PRO A 447 -15.32 -7.78 6.10
C PRO A 447 -14.56 -6.91 5.09
N ALA A 448 -14.04 -5.78 5.55
CA ALA A 448 -13.34 -4.84 4.67
C ALA A 448 -12.05 -5.44 4.12
N ARG A 449 -11.81 -5.34 2.81
CA ARG A 449 -10.54 -5.71 2.20
C ARG A 449 -9.42 -4.83 2.70
N TYR A 450 -8.22 -5.41 2.78
CA TYR A 450 -7.04 -4.64 3.13
C TYR A 450 -6.71 -3.61 2.04
N ASN A 451 -6.32 -2.43 2.47
CA ASN A 451 -5.46 -1.52 1.72
C ASN A 451 -4.04 -1.57 2.32
N GLU A 452 -3.10 -0.82 1.75
CA GLU A 452 -1.72 -0.82 2.28
C GLU A 452 -1.66 -0.42 3.77
N ALA A 453 -2.46 0.55 4.18
CA ALA A 453 -2.49 1.06 5.56
C ALA A 453 -3.06 0.02 6.55
N SER A 454 -4.20 -0.59 6.22
CA SER A 454 -4.81 -1.59 7.10
C SER A 454 -4.03 -2.90 7.13
N LEU A 455 -3.26 -3.22 6.06
CA LEU A 455 -2.35 -4.35 6.08
C LEU A 455 -1.13 -4.08 6.98
N VAL A 456 -0.57 -2.85 6.97
CA VAL A 456 0.47 -2.45 7.93
C VAL A 456 -0.03 -2.57 9.36
N HIS A 457 -1.23 -2.06 9.63
CA HIS A 457 -1.84 -2.16 10.97
C HIS A 457 -1.99 -3.62 11.42
N LYS A 458 -2.47 -4.49 10.52
CA LYS A 458 -2.63 -5.92 10.85
C LYS A 458 -1.31 -6.65 11.09
N LEU A 459 -0.27 -6.32 10.32
CA LEU A 459 1.07 -6.85 10.53
C LEU A 459 1.64 -6.41 11.90
N GLU A 460 1.47 -5.14 12.25
CA GLU A 460 1.87 -4.60 13.56
C GLU A 460 1.12 -5.28 14.71
N GLU A 461 -0.22 -5.38 14.62
CA GLU A 461 -1.08 -6.05 15.60
C GLU A 461 -0.63 -7.49 15.88
N LEU A 462 -0.25 -8.21 14.82
CA LEU A 462 0.24 -9.58 14.91
C LEU A 462 1.72 -9.69 15.31
N GLY A 463 2.44 -8.57 15.46
CA GLY A 463 3.88 -8.55 15.74
C GLY A 463 4.75 -9.03 14.59
N ILE A 464 4.22 -9.00 13.35
CA ILE A 464 4.88 -9.49 12.14
C ILE A 464 5.62 -8.33 11.45
N GLY A 465 6.93 -8.43 11.41
CA GLY A 465 7.79 -7.36 10.87
C GLY A 465 8.15 -6.30 11.91
N ARG A 466 8.83 -5.27 11.44
CA ARG A 466 9.32 -4.13 12.24
C ARG A 466 9.24 -2.86 11.38
N PRO A 467 9.44 -1.65 11.94
CA PRO A 467 9.42 -0.38 11.20
C PRO A 467 10.22 -0.39 9.89
N SER A 468 11.35 -1.08 9.85
CA SER A 468 12.18 -1.22 8.66
C SER A 468 11.62 -2.15 7.58
N THR A 469 10.67 -3.04 7.89
CA THR A 469 10.22 -4.11 6.98
C THR A 469 8.80 -3.94 6.45
N TYR A 470 7.93 -3.12 7.04
CA TYR A 470 6.55 -2.96 6.58
C TYR A 470 6.45 -2.50 5.12
N ALA A 471 7.08 -1.36 4.79
CA ALA A 471 7.04 -0.82 3.44
C ALA A 471 7.72 -1.73 2.39
N PRO A 472 8.92 -2.32 2.65
CA PRO A 472 9.52 -3.31 1.76
C PRO A 472 8.64 -4.53 1.51
N THR A 473 7.99 -5.08 2.54
CA THR A 473 7.12 -6.26 2.43
C THR A 473 5.94 -5.97 1.49
N ILE A 474 5.20 -4.87 1.74
CA ILE A 474 4.06 -4.47 0.91
C ILE A 474 4.47 -4.19 -0.54
N SER A 475 5.62 -3.54 -0.74
CA SER A 475 6.14 -3.32 -2.08
C SER A 475 6.54 -4.62 -2.78
N THR A 476 7.13 -5.56 -2.05
CA THR A 476 7.62 -6.83 -2.59
C THR A 476 6.48 -7.75 -3.04
N ILE A 477 5.41 -7.91 -2.24
CA ILE A 477 4.27 -8.76 -2.61
C ILE A 477 3.54 -8.25 -3.85
N GLN A 478 3.51 -6.92 -4.04
CA GLN A 478 2.95 -6.30 -5.25
C GLN A 478 3.89 -6.42 -6.45
N GLN A 479 5.20 -6.18 -6.28
CA GLN A 479 6.21 -6.30 -7.36
C GLN A 479 6.34 -7.74 -7.87
N ARG A 480 6.10 -8.72 -7.03
CA ARG A 480 6.10 -10.16 -7.38
C ARG A 480 4.75 -10.62 -7.93
N GLU A 481 3.80 -9.72 -8.03
CA GLU A 481 2.46 -10.00 -8.55
C GLU A 481 1.72 -11.10 -7.76
N TYR A 482 2.01 -11.24 -6.45
CA TYR A 482 1.19 -12.09 -5.57
C TYR A 482 -0.07 -11.39 -5.11
N VAL A 483 0.01 -10.08 -5.00
CA VAL A 483 -1.08 -9.18 -4.65
C VAL A 483 -1.08 -8.02 -5.63
N VAL A 484 -2.27 -7.60 -6.05
CA VAL A 484 -2.46 -6.40 -6.89
C VAL A 484 -3.28 -5.37 -6.14
N LYS A 485 -3.00 -4.10 -6.39
CA LYS A 485 -3.77 -2.98 -5.88
C LYS A 485 -4.67 -2.45 -6.98
N GLU A 486 -5.98 -2.56 -6.76
CA GLU A 486 -6.99 -2.25 -7.77
C GLU A 486 -8.16 -1.47 -7.21
N ASP A 487 -8.85 -0.76 -8.13
CA ASP A 487 -10.19 -0.25 -7.93
C ASP A 487 -11.15 -1.20 -8.65
N ARG A 488 -12.20 -1.65 -7.98
CA ARG A 488 -13.24 -2.49 -8.60
C ARG A 488 -14.58 -1.76 -8.56
N PRO A 489 -15.30 -1.71 -9.70
CA PRO A 489 -16.63 -1.19 -9.71
C PRO A 489 -17.53 -2.11 -8.88
N GLY A 490 -18.47 -1.54 -8.13
CA GLY A 490 -19.47 -2.33 -7.44
C GLY A 490 -20.51 -2.90 -8.40
N SER A 491 -21.32 -3.78 -7.86
CA SER A 491 -22.50 -4.33 -8.52
C SER A 491 -23.76 -3.58 -8.08
N LYS A 492 -24.80 -3.59 -8.93
CA LYS A 492 -26.08 -2.98 -8.58
C LYS A 492 -26.95 -4.00 -7.84
N ARG A 493 -27.50 -3.56 -6.71
CA ARG A 493 -28.43 -4.33 -5.90
C ARG A 493 -29.72 -3.54 -5.66
N LYS A 494 -30.86 -4.22 -5.73
CA LYS A 494 -32.15 -3.66 -5.36
C LYS A 494 -32.35 -3.78 -3.85
N TYR A 495 -33.00 -2.76 -3.27
CA TYR A 495 -33.39 -2.75 -1.87
C TYR A 495 -34.76 -2.07 -1.72
N ASN A 496 -35.53 -2.47 -0.70
CA ASN A 496 -36.87 -1.99 -0.45
C ASN A 496 -36.86 -0.82 0.53
N VAL A 497 -37.73 0.15 0.28
CA VAL A 497 -37.97 1.29 1.17
C VAL A 497 -39.47 1.43 1.37
N LEU A 498 -39.91 1.23 2.59
CA LEU A 498 -41.26 1.54 3.04
C LEU A 498 -41.22 2.95 3.62
N ALA A 499 -42.12 3.84 3.20
CA ALA A 499 -42.16 5.19 3.73
C ALA A 499 -43.59 5.57 4.10
N LEU A 500 -43.78 5.98 5.33
CA LEU A 500 -45.03 6.48 5.89
C LEU A 500 -44.96 8.01 5.90
N ARG A 501 -45.80 8.66 5.06
CA ARG A 501 -46.00 10.11 5.00
C ARG A 501 -47.47 10.43 5.22
N GLY A 502 -47.80 11.21 6.24
CA GLY A 502 -49.16 11.36 6.65
C GLY A 502 -49.79 9.99 6.92
N GLU A 503 -50.95 9.68 6.33
CA GLU A 503 -51.64 8.39 6.43
C GLU A 503 -51.25 7.40 5.32
N LYS A 504 -50.43 7.81 4.37
CA LYS A 504 -50.04 7.01 3.19
C LYS A 504 -48.76 6.24 3.44
N LEU A 505 -48.84 4.91 3.40
CA LEU A 505 -47.69 4.03 3.32
C LEU A 505 -47.36 3.76 1.87
N SER A 506 -46.13 4.04 1.47
CA SER A 506 -45.59 3.73 0.12
C SER A 506 -44.53 2.65 0.22
N ASP A 507 -44.51 1.80 -0.78
CA ASP A 507 -43.54 0.71 -0.95
C ASP A 507 -42.79 0.96 -2.26
N THR A 508 -41.49 1.17 -2.17
CA THR A 508 -40.65 1.49 -3.33
C THR A 508 -39.40 0.65 -3.33
N THR A 509 -39.02 0.15 -4.52
CA THR A 509 -37.74 -0.52 -4.70
C THR A 509 -36.73 0.45 -5.31
N LYS A 510 -35.61 0.67 -4.62
CA LYS A 510 -34.51 1.48 -5.05
C LYS A 510 -33.32 0.62 -5.45
N THR A 511 -32.34 1.21 -6.12
CA THR A 511 -31.11 0.52 -6.52
C THR A 511 -29.92 1.23 -5.90
N GLU A 512 -29.03 0.47 -5.29
CA GLU A 512 -27.74 0.97 -4.80
C GLU A 512 -26.56 0.28 -5.52
N THR A 513 -25.39 0.88 -5.46
CA THR A 513 -24.15 0.23 -5.87
C THR A 513 -23.46 -0.31 -4.63
N TYR A 514 -23.24 -1.63 -4.56
CA TYR A 514 -22.56 -2.28 -3.43
C TYR A 514 -21.26 -2.95 -3.87
N GLY A 515 -20.35 -3.17 -2.93
CA GLY A 515 -19.07 -3.85 -3.18
C GLY A 515 -18.11 -3.08 -4.08
N ALA A 516 -18.32 -1.76 -4.26
CA ALA A 516 -17.33 -0.91 -4.93
C ALA A 516 -16.10 -0.78 -4.03
N GLU A 517 -14.90 -1.02 -4.60
CA GLU A 517 -13.66 -1.01 -3.86
C GLU A 517 -12.69 -0.01 -4.47
N LYS A 518 -11.99 0.74 -3.63
CA LYS A 518 -11.00 1.73 -4.07
C LYS A 518 -9.67 1.51 -3.37
N ASN A 519 -8.59 1.43 -4.16
CA ASN A 519 -7.21 1.23 -3.65
C ASN A 519 -7.05 0.01 -2.74
N LYS A 520 -7.80 -1.08 -3.00
CA LYS A 520 -7.73 -2.31 -2.20
C LYS A 520 -6.75 -3.32 -2.77
N LEU A 521 -6.29 -4.19 -1.88
CA LEU A 521 -5.35 -5.27 -2.19
C LEU A 521 -6.13 -6.56 -2.46
N PHE A 522 -5.86 -7.17 -3.61
CA PHE A 522 -6.47 -8.42 -4.03
C PHE A 522 -5.38 -9.46 -4.27
N PRO A 523 -5.59 -10.72 -3.86
CA PRO A 523 -4.67 -11.78 -4.23
C PRO A 523 -4.81 -12.07 -5.72
N THR A 524 -3.71 -12.43 -6.36
CA THR A 524 -3.72 -12.97 -7.73
C THR A 524 -3.85 -14.49 -7.67
N ASP A 525 -4.21 -15.13 -8.79
CA ASP A 525 -4.20 -16.61 -8.85
C ASP A 525 -2.83 -17.20 -8.49
N VAL A 526 -1.75 -16.52 -8.87
CA VAL A 526 -0.40 -16.93 -8.49
C VAL A 526 -0.19 -16.80 -6.98
N GLY A 527 -0.70 -15.73 -6.38
CA GLY A 527 -0.65 -15.53 -4.93
C GLY A 527 -1.44 -16.59 -4.18
N LEU A 528 -2.63 -16.96 -4.66
CA LEU A 528 -3.47 -18.02 -4.11
C LEU A 528 -2.74 -19.38 -4.14
N VAL A 529 -2.25 -19.78 -5.31
CA VAL A 529 -1.56 -21.08 -5.51
C VAL A 529 -0.28 -21.17 -4.68
N VAL A 530 0.52 -20.09 -4.62
CA VAL A 530 1.74 -20.07 -3.82
C VAL A 530 1.42 -20.11 -2.32
N ASN A 531 0.39 -19.38 -1.89
CA ASN A 531 -0.08 -19.42 -0.51
C ASN A 531 -0.49 -20.83 -0.09
N ASP A 532 -1.33 -21.50 -0.88
CA ASP A 532 -1.85 -22.82 -0.55
C ASP A 532 -0.76 -23.88 -0.57
N PHE A 533 0.13 -23.81 -1.55
CA PHE A 533 1.28 -24.69 -1.59
C PHE A 533 2.16 -24.54 -0.34
N LEU A 534 2.50 -23.28 0.02
CA LEU A 534 3.33 -23.02 1.20
C LEU A 534 2.63 -23.38 2.51
N LEU A 535 1.33 -23.12 2.62
CA LEU A 535 0.55 -23.47 3.80
C LEU A 535 0.47 -25.00 4.01
N HIS A 536 0.35 -25.75 2.92
CA HIS A 536 0.34 -27.21 2.97
C HIS A 536 1.73 -27.80 3.22
N ALA A 537 2.76 -27.32 2.51
CA ALA A 537 4.11 -27.88 2.55
C ALA A 537 4.93 -27.39 3.75
N PHE A 538 4.70 -26.15 4.21
CA PHE A 538 5.46 -25.47 5.26
C PHE A 538 4.55 -24.72 6.23
N PRO A 539 3.62 -25.39 6.93
CA PRO A 539 2.63 -24.76 7.78
C PRO A 539 3.25 -23.91 8.90
N GLU A 540 4.40 -24.33 9.43
CA GLU A 540 5.12 -23.59 10.47
C GLU A 540 5.64 -22.24 9.96
N ILE A 541 6.25 -22.20 8.76
CA ILE A 541 6.75 -20.96 8.16
C ILE A 541 5.60 -19.99 7.86
N MET A 542 4.42 -20.53 7.57
CA MET A 542 3.22 -19.75 7.29
C MET A 542 2.46 -19.34 8.54
N ASP A 543 2.82 -19.83 9.71
CA ASP A 543 2.18 -19.49 10.98
C ASP A 543 2.51 -18.04 11.42
N TYR A 544 1.48 -17.31 11.84
CA TYR A 544 1.62 -15.92 12.30
C TYR A 544 2.44 -15.83 13.58
N ASN A 545 2.20 -16.73 14.52
CA ASN A 545 2.89 -16.76 15.82
C ASN A 545 4.36 -17.11 15.65
N PHE A 546 4.67 -18.03 14.72
CA PHE A 546 6.06 -18.35 14.40
C PHE A 546 6.83 -17.12 13.92
N THR A 547 6.26 -16.37 12.95
CA THR A 547 6.91 -15.16 12.43
C THR A 547 7.07 -14.10 13.53
N ALA A 548 6.05 -13.89 14.36
CA ALA A 548 6.11 -12.96 15.48
C ALA A 548 7.16 -13.39 16.54
N LYS A 549 7.25 -14.70 16.80
CA LYS A 549 8.26 -15.27 17.73
C LYS A 549 9.67 -15.02 17.21
N VAL A 550 9.94 -15.31 15.95
CA VAL A 550 11.27 -15.07 15.35
C VAL A 550 11.69 -13.60 15.44
N GLU A 551 10.74 -12.66 15.28
CA GLU A 551 11.02 -11.23 15.48
C GLU A 551 11.40 -10.91 16.93
N LYS A 552 10.75 -11.56 17.90
CA LYS A 552 11.11 -11.45 19.33
C LYS A 552 12.46 -12.10 19.64
N ASP A 553 12.76 -13.24 19.02
CA ASP A 553 14.05 -13.91 19.20
C ASP A 553 15.19 -13.00 18.69
N PHE A 554 15.01 -12.27 17.58
CA PHE A 554 15.98 -11.26 17.17
C PHE A 554 16.11 -10.07 18.15
N ASP A 555 15.02 -9.72 18.85
CA ASP A 555 15.09 -8.71 19.91
C ASP A 555 15.91 -9.26 21.11
N GLN A 556 15.75 -10.53 21.48
CA GLN A 556 16.55 -11.18 22.52
C GLN A 556 18.04 -11.26 22.16
N VAL A 557 18.37 -11.50 20.89
CA VAL A 557 19.76 -11.42 20.41
C VAL A 557 20.30 -9.98 20.58
N ALA A 558 19.52 -8.96 20.23
CA ALA A 558 19.93 -7.57 20.39
C ALA A 558 20.13 -7.15 21.86
N GLU A 559 19.40 -7.75 22.77
CA GLU A 559 19.56 -7.58 24.23
C GLU A 559 20.73 -8.39 24.81
N GLY A 560 21.26 -9.36 24.05
CA GLY A 560 22.34 -10.26 24.47
C GLY A 560 21.87 -11.45 25.29
N ASN A 561 20.56 -11.76 25.25
CA ASN A 561 19.95 -12.86 25.99
C ASN A 561 19.96 -14.18 25.21
N GLU A 562 20.23 -14.15 23.89
CA GLU A 562 20.27 -15.33 23.01
C GLU A 562 21.45 -15.25 22.02
N ASP A 563 22.10 -16.40 21.79
CA ASP A 563 23.13 -16.52 20.76
C ASP A 563 22.49 -16.66 19.37
N TRP A 564 22.88 -15.82 18.42
CA TRP A 564 22.26 -15.77 17.11
C TRP A 564 22.57 -17.00 16.23
N GLN A 565 23.74 -17.66 16.41
CA GLN A 565 24.07 -18.85 15.65
C GLN A 565 23.31 -20.06 16.19
N GLU A 566 23.10 -20.15 17.51
CA GLU A 566 22.28 -21.19 18.13
C GLU A 566 20.80 -21.06 17.72
N LEU A 567 20.27 -19.83 17.65
CA LEU A 567 18.94 -19.56 17.11
C LEU A 567 18.81 -20.10 15.68
N LEU A 568 19.81 -19.82 14.82
CA LEU A 568 19.81 -20.30 13.43
C LEU A 568 19.95 -21.82 13.33
N ARG A 569 20.80 -22.44 14.20
CA ARG A 569 20.99 -23.87 14.22
C ARG A 569 19.69 -24.58 14.60
N ARG A 570 19.01 -24.12 15.63
CA ARG A 570 17.71 -24.63 16.06
C ARG A 570 16.66 -24.51 14.94
N PHE A 571 16.55 -23.36 14.31
CA PHE A 571 15.64 -23.16 13.18
C PHE A 571 15.97 -24.09 12.01
N TYR A 572 17.22 -24.10 11.55
CA TYR A 572 17.63 -24.83 10.36
C TYR A 572 17.51 -26.35 10.55
N GLY A 573 17.77 -26.84 11.75
CA GLY A 573 17.65 -28.27 12.11
C GLY A 573 16.23 -28.83 11.94
N HIS A 574 15.18 -27.99 12.08
CA HIS A 574 13.80 -28.37 11.82
C HIS A 574 13.38 -28.08 10.36
N PHE A 575 13.84 -26.98 9.82
CA PHE A 575 13.42 -26.50 8.50
C PHE A 575 14.02 -27.32 7.34
N ASP A 576 15.31 -27.64 7.38
CA ASP A 576 16.00 -28.31 6.27
C ASP A 576 15.50 -29.72 5.98
N PRO A 577 15.26 -30.61 6.99
CA PRO A 577 14.64 -31.91 6.73
C PRO A 577 13.27 -31.84 6.06
N GLN A 578 12.47 -30.84 6.39
CA GLN A 578 11.17 -30.62 5.76
C GLN A 578 11.34 -30.21 4.29
N VAL A 579 12.30 -29.34 3.99
CA VAL A 579 12.65 -28.93 2.62
C VAL A 579 13.06 -30.17 1.79
N GLU A 580 13.96 -31.00 2.31
CA GLU A 580 14.44 -32.20 1.62
C GLU A 580 13.30 -33.22 1.38
N LYS A 581 12.41 -33.40 2.35
CA LYS A 581 11.23 -34.26 2.20
C LYS A 581 10.36 -33.78 1.03
N ILE A 582 10.00 -32.50 0.99
CA ILE A 582 9.15 -31.94 -0.06
C ILE A 582 9.83 -31.98 -1.43
N LEU A 583 11.14 -31.83 -1.51
CA LEU A 583 11.91 -31.98 -2.76
C LEU A 583 11.89 -33.41 -3.32
N GLN A 584 11.87 -34.42 -2.43
CA GLN A 584 11.85 -35.84 -2.82
C GLN A 584 10.45 -36.32 -3.20
N GLU A 585 9.39 -35.69 -2.71
CA GLU A 585 8.03 -36.06 -3.03
C GLU A 585 7.76 -35.92 -4.55
N LYS A 586 7.37 -37.03 -5.17
CA LYS A 586 6.89 -37.01 -6.57
C LYS A 586 5.43 -36.59 -6.58
N THR A 587 5.16 -35.41 -7.12
CA THR A 587 3.77 -34.95 -7.35
C THR A 587 3.38 -35.25 -8.80
N ALA A 588 2.24 -35.89 -8.99
CA ALA A 588 1.70 -36.19 -10.32
C ALA A 588 1.33 -34.90 -11.09
N HIS A 589 0.84 -33.92 -10.37
CA HIS A 589 0.42 -32.63 -10.92
C HIS A 589 1.17 -31.47 -10.23
N LYS A 590 1.36 -30.37 -10.97
CA LYS A 590 1.90 -29.13 -10.37
C LYS A 590 0.85 -28.49 -9.46
N ALA A 591 1.32 -27.84 -8.39
CA ALA A 591 0.41 -27.09 -7.53
C ALA A 591 -0.36 -26.03 -8.32
N GLY A 592 -1.66 -25.91 -8.05
CA GLY A 592 -2.56 -25.00 -8.76
C GLY A 592 -3.13 -25.54 -10.06
N GLU A 593 -2.97 -26.82 -10.36
CA GLU A 593 -3.69 -27.50 -11.42
C GLU A 593 -5.00 -28.06 -10.85
N ARG A 594 -6.13 -27.62 -11.44
CA ARG A 594 -7.48 -28.06 -11.06
C ARG A 594 -8.19 -28.64 -12.28
N GLU A 595 -8.61 -29.90 -12.16
CA GLU A 595 -9.44 -30.55 -13.17
C GLU A 595 -10.87 -30.02 -13.08
N LEU A 596 -11.45 -29.63 -14.19
CA LEU A 596 -12.81 -29.13 -14.32
C LEU A 596 -13.81 -30.19 -14.78
N GLY A 597 -13.32 -31.21 -15.48
CA GLY A 597 -14.09 -32.27 -16.10
C GLY A 597 -13.64 -32.56 -17.53
N THR A 598 -14.54 -33.07 -18.34
CA THR A 598 -14.29 -33.40 -19.77
C THR A 598 -15.18 -32.55 -20.68
N ASP A 599 -14.64 -32.16 -21.81
CA ASP A 599 -15.42 -31.49 -22.87
C ASP A 599 -16.46 -32.47 -23.43
N PRO A 600 -17.75 -32.17 -23.30
CA PRO A 600 -18.80 -33.07 -23.77
C PRO A 600 -18.79 -33.32 -25.31
N THR A 601 -18.11 -32.43 -26.06
CA THR A 601 -18.04 -32.53 -27.54
C THR A 601 -16.89 -33.41 -28.02
N THR A 602 -15.71 -33.28 -27.38
CA THR A 602 -14.48 -33.95 -27.81
C THR A 602 -14.08 -35.10 -26.90
N GLY A 603 -14.63 -35.20 -25.68
CA GLY A 603 -14.23 -36.16 -24.67
C GLY A 603 -12.87 -35.87 -24.02
N LEU A 604 -12.23 -34.75 -24.37
CA LEU A 604 -10.92 -34.41 -23.87
C LEU A 604 -11.00 -33.80 -22.45
N PRO A 605 -10.03 -34.06 -21.57
CA PRO A 605 -9.99 -33.50 -20.24
C PRO A 605 -9.74 -31.96 -20.26
N VAL A 606 -10.43 -31.25 -19.40
CA VAL A 606 -10.28 -29.79 -19.21
C VAL A 606 -9.71 -29.52 -17.82
N CYS A 607 -8.61 -28.83 -17.75
CA CYS A 607 -8.03 -28.37 -16.49
C CYS A 607 -7.63 -26.90 -16.56
N VAL A 608 -7.51 -26.27 -15.40
CA VAL A 608 -6.93 -24.92 -15.27
C VAL A 608 -5.66 -24.98 -14.46
N LYS A 609 -4.70 -24.13 -14.82
CA LYS A 609 -3.38 -24.10 -14.18
C LYS A 609 -2.66 -22.78 -14.37
N ILE A 610 -1.57 -22.59 -13.59
CA ILE A 610 -0.66 -21.46 -13.78
C ILE A 610 0.34 -21.80 -14.88
N GLY A 611 0.22 -21.14 -16.03
CA GLY A 611 1.18 -21.23 -17.11
C GLY A 611 2.29 -20.17 -17.03
N ARG A 612 3.19 -20.18 -18.04
CA ARG A 612 4.30 -19.21 -18.15
C ARG A 612 3.82 -17.74 -18.16
N PHE A 613 2.66 -17.49 -18.72
CA PHE A 613 2.10 -16.15 -18.92
C PHE A 613 0.89 -15.83 -18.03
N GLY A 614 0.68 -16.62 -16.98
CA GLY A 614 -0.43 -16.46 -16.03
C GLY A 614 -1.41 -17.62 -16.04
N PRO A 615 -2.59 -17.46 -15.41
CA PRO A 615 -3.61 -18.49 -15.34
C PRO A 615 -4.18 -18.80 -16.70
N MET A 616 -4.37 -20.10 -16.99
CA MET A 616 -4.86 -20.60 -18.27
C MET A 616 -5.70 -21.87 -18.10
N ALA A 617 -6.62 -22.08 -19.01
CA ALA A 617 -7.29 -23.34 -19.23
C ALA A 617 -6.51 -24.19 -20.25
N GLN A 618 -6.53 -25.50 -20.06
CA GLN A 618 -5.97 -26.50 -20.98
C GLN A 618 -7.08 -27.47 -21.36
N LEU A 619 -7.18 -27.78 -22.64
CA LEU A 619 -8.03 -28.80 -23.22
C LEU A 619 -7.15 -29.90 -23.80
N GLY A 620 -7.31 -31.12 -23.34
CA GLY A 620 -6.49 -32.29 -23.70
C GLY A 620 -5.30 -32.50 -22.76
N ALA A 621 -4.81 -33.74 -22.67
CA ALA A 621 -3.67 -34.13 -21.84
C ALA A 621 -2.33 -34.05 -22.58
N ALA A 622 -1.23 -33.91 -21.84
CA ALA A 622 0.11 -34.01 -22.43
C ALA A 622 0.44 -35.49 -22.71
N GLY A 623 0.70 -35.85 -23.98
CA GLY A 623 1.05 -37.19 -24.38
C GLY A 623 -0.02 -37.90 -25.24
N GLU A 624 -1.13 -37.28 -25.53
CA GLU A 624 -2.12 -37.72 -26.51
C GLU A 624 -1.67 -37.39 -27.95
N GLU A 625 -2.30 -38.02 -28.95
CA GLU A 625 -1.97 -37.80 -30.37
C GLU A 625 -2.15 -36.33 -30.79
N GLU A 626 -3.10 -35.62 -30.18
CA GLU A 626 -3.30 -34.19 -30.37
C GLU A 626 -2.60 -33.37 -29.29
N LYS A 627 -1.92 -32.29 -29.71
CA LYS A 627 -1.30 -31.36 -28.79
C LYS A 627 -2.36 -30.61 -27.98
N PRO A 628 -2.21 -30.51 -26.63
CA PRO A 628 -3.19 -29.81 -25.81
C PRO A 628 -3.32 -28.35 -26.26
N ARG A 629 -4.56 -27.86 -26.26
CA ARG A 629 -4.89 -26.46 -26.53
C ARG A 629 -4.86 -25.67 -25.22
N PHE A 630 -4.44 -24.41 -25.32
CA PHE A 630 -4.35 -23.53 -24.16
C PHE A 630 -5.10 -22.21 -24.42
N ALA A 631 -5.90 -21.78 -23.44
CA ALA A 631 -6.59 -20.50 -23.47
C ALA A 631 -6.34 -19.74 -22.17
N ARG A 632 -6.09 -18.43 -22.27
CA ARG A 632 -5.87 -17.59 -21.10
C ARG A 632 -7.20 -17.24 -20.44
N LEU A 633 -7.25 -17.21 -19.10
CA LEU A 633 -8.42 -16.75 -18.37
C LEU A 633 -8.68 -15.27 -18.64
N LYS A 634 -9.96 -14.88 -18.71
CA LYS A 634 -10.39 -13.49 -18.87
C LYS A 634 -10.17 -12.70 -17.59
N PRO A 635 -10.03 -11.36 -17.65
CA PRO A 635 -10.04 -10.52 -16.47
C PRO A 635 -11.29 -10.78 -15.62
N GLY A 636 -11.11 -11.01 -14.33
CA GLY A 636 -12.20 -11.33 -13.40
C GLY A 636 -12.50 -12.83 -13.23
N GLN A 637 -11.95 -13.71 -14.07
CA GLN A 637 -11.97 -15.17 -13.86
C GLN A 637 -10.75 -15.59 -13.01
N SER A 638 -10.94 -16.57 -12.15
CA SER A 638 -9.89 -17.14 -11.28
C SER A 638 -9.85 -18.66 -11.45
N ILE A 639 -8.66 -19.25 -11.26
CA ILE A 639 -8.47 -20.70 -11.24
C ILE A 639 -9.38 -21.37 -10.18
N GLU A 640 -9.62 -20.69 -9.05
CA GLU A 640 -10.45 -21.25 -7.97
C GLU A 640 -11.93 -21.35 -8.33
N THR A 641 -12.46 -20.38 -9.08
CA THR A 641 -13.90 -20.21 -9.26
C THR A 641 -14.42 -20.54 -10.64
N ILE A 642 -13.56 -20.58 -11.67
CA ILE A 642 -13.97 -20.85 -13.05
C ILE A 642 -14.64 -22.21 -13.17
N THR A 643 -15.79 -22.25 -13.88
CA THR A 643 -16.53 -23.47 -14.17
C THR A 643 -16.04 -24.15 -15.45
N LEU A 644 -16.46 -25.41 -15.67
CA LEU A 644 -16.15 -26.12 -16.90
C LEU A 644 -16.71 -25.38 -18.13
N GLU A 645 -17.94 -24.90 -18.06
CA GLU A 645 -18.59 -24.17 -19.16
C GLU A 645 -17.84 -22.89 -19.51
N GLU A 646 -17.46 -22.08 -18.49
CA GLU A 646 -16.67 -20.87 -18.67
C GLU A 646 -15.29 -21.16 -19.27
N ALA A 647 -14.65 -22.27 -18.86
CA ALA A 647 -13.36 -22.69 -19.40
C ALA A 647 -13.47 -23.13 -20.86
N LEU A 648 -14.52 -23.88 -21.24
CA LEU A 648 -14.79 -24.29 -22.61
C LEU A 648 -15.07 -23.09 -23.52
N ASP A 649 -15.74 -22.08 -23.01
CA ASP A 649 -15.95 -20.81 -23.71
C ASP A 649 -14.66 -20.13 -24.15
N LEU A 650 -13.58 -20.26 -23.37
CA LEU A 650 -12.28 -19.70 -23.73
C LEU A 650 -11.68 -20.31 -25.00
N PHE A 651 -12.01 -21.58 -25.31
CA PHE A 651 -11.51 -22.30 -26.47
C PHE A 651 -12.28 -22.00 -27.74
N LYS A 652 -13.40 -21.26 -27.67
CA LYS A 652 -14.11 -20.76 -28.86
C LYS A 652 -13.31 -19.67 -29.61
N LEU A 653 -12.24 -19.16 -29.02
CA LEU A 653 -11.28 -18.31 -29.71
C LEU A 653 -10.00 -19.10 -30.08
N PRO A 654 -9.31 -18.78 -31.18
CA PRO A 654 -9.63 -17.73 -32.16
C PRO A 654 -10.88 -18.05 -32.99
N ARG A 655 -11.69 -17.03 -33.28
CA ARG A 655 -12.92 -17.14 -34.10
C ARG A 655 -12.71 -16.42 -35.41
N THR A 656 -12.92 -17.16 -36.50
CA THR A 656 -12.98 -16.56 -37.83
C THR A 656 -14.36 -15.97 -38.07
N LEU A 657 -14.40 -14.68 -38.40
CA LEU A 657 -15.65 -13.97 -38.66
C LEU A 657 -16.11 -14.04 -40.09
N GLY A 658 -15.18 -14.11 -41.01
CA GLY A 658 -15.38 -14.11 -42.45
C GLY A 658 -14.19 -13.48 -43.17
N ASP A 659 -14.36 -13.12 -44.43
CA ASP A 659 -13.34 -12.48 -45.25
C ASP A 659 -13.71 -11.02 -45.50
N PHE A 660 -12.72 -10.14 -45.36
CA PHE A 660 -12.81 -8.73 -45.69
C PHE A 660 -11.67 -8.36 -46.64
N GLU A 661 -11.98 -7.70 -47.75
CA GLU A 661 -11.02 -7.34 -48.80
C GLU A 661 -10.15 -8.55 -49.28
N GLY A 662 -10.72 -9.74 -49.31
CA GLY A 662 -10.03 -10.95 -49.77
C GLY A 662 -9.08 -11.59 -48.76
N SER A 663 -9.11 -11.12 -47.49
CA SER A 663 -8.32 -11.67 -46.38
C SER A 663 -9.19 -12.00 -45.20
N THR A 664 -8.89 -13.13 -44.54
CA THR A 664 -9.67 -13.60 -43.39
C THR A 664 -9.54 -12.71 -42.16
N VAL A 665 -10.68 -12.39 -41.58
CA VAL A 665 -10.77 -11.64 -40.32
C VAL A 665 -10.89 -12.60 -39.13
N VAL A 666 -9.96 -12.51 -38.20
CA VAL A 666 -9.88 -13.41 -37.02
C VAL A 666 -9.92 -12.61 -35.74
N VAL A 667 -10.79 -12.99 -34.82
CA VAL A 667 -10.85 -12.45 -33.48
C VAL A 667 -10.10 -13.36 -32.51
N ASN A 668 -9.29 -12.77 -31.65
CA ASN A 668 -8.57 -13.48 -30.58
C ASN A 668 -8.26 -12.57 -29.38
N VAL A 669 -7.76 -13.17 -28.30
CA VAL A 669 -7.30 -12.45 -27.11
C VAL A 669 -5.78 -12.59 -26.98
N GLY A 670 -5.08 -11.44 -26.98
CA GLY A 670 -3.63 -11.39 -26.86
C GLY A 670 -3.15 -10.81 -25.53
N ARG A 671 -1.83 -10.58 -25.43
CA ARG A 671 -1.19 -10.00 -24.23
C ARG A 671 -1.75 -8.62 -23.84
N PHE A 672 -2.21 -7.86 -24.81
CA PHE A 672 -2.72 -6.50 -24.64
C PHE A 672 -4.25 -6.39 -24.62
N GLY A 673 -4.94 -7.52 -24.61
CA GLY A 673 -6.40 -7.64 -24.65
C GLY A 673 -6.95 -8.26 -25.92
N PRO A 674 -8.29 -8.23 -26.10
CA PRO A 674 -8.95 -8.72 -27.31
C PRO A 674 -8.58 -7.88 -28.54
N TYR A 675 -8.45 -8.56 -29.68
CA TYR A 675 -8.10 -7.92 -30.94
C TYR A 675 -8.76 -8.61 -32.15
N VAL A 676 -8.92 -7.84 -33.19
CA VAL A 676 -9.21 -8.31 -34.54
C VAL A 676 -7.89 -8.37 -35.32
N MET A 677 -7.63 -9.48 -35.99
CA MET A 677 -6.49 -9.64 -36.89
C MET A 677 -6.99 -9.68 -38.34
N HIS A 678 -6.42 -8.83 -39.17
CA HIS A 678 -6.62 -8.79 -40.60
C HIS A 678 -5.29 -8.48 -41.29
N GLU A 679 -4.90 -9.23 -42.34
CA GLU A 679 -3.61 -9.04 -43.04
C GLU A 679 -2.38 -8.98 -42.13
N LYS A 680 -2.33 -9.79 -41.07
CA LYS A 680 -1.28 -9.75 -40.01
C LYS A 680 -1.18 -8.42 -39.25
N LYS A 681 -2.16 -7.52 -39.41
CA LYS A 681 -2.32 -6.32 -38.59
C LYS A 681 -3.30 -6.58 -37.44
N TYR A 682 -3.05 -5.96 -36.31
CA TYR A 682 -3.84 -6.18 -35.10
C TYR A 682 -4.56 -4.89 -34.70
N VAL A 683 -5.87 -4.97 -34.53
CA VAL A 683 -6.73 -3.86 -34.10
C VAL A 683 -7.36 -4.25 -32.77
N SER A 684 -7.13 -3.44 -31.73
CA SER A 684 -7.71 -3.71 -30.40
C SER A 684 -9.23 -3.54 -30.43
N ILE A 685 -9.92 -4.49 -29.83
CA ILE A 685 -11.36 -4.41 -29.60
C ILE A 685 -11.59 -3.53 -28.36
N PRO A 686 -12.47 -2.53 -28.41
CA PRO A 686 -12.86 -1.68 -27.27
C PRO A 686 -13.39 -2.51 -26.09
N LYS A 687 -13.28 -1.97 -24.86
CA LYS A 687 -13.67 -2.69 -23.64
C LYS A 687 -15.18 -2.95 -23.49
N ASP A 688 -15.97 -2.19 -24.20
CA ASP A 688 -17.43 -2.26 -24.26
C ASP A 688 -17.95 -3.29 -25.29
N GLN A 689 -17.05 -3.88 -26.09
CA GLN A 689 -17.36 -4.92 -27.06
C GLN A 689 -16.78 -6.28 -26.63
N ASP A 690 -17.60 -7.33 -26.69
CA ASP A 690 -17.18 -8.70 -26.35
C ASP A 690 -16.61 -9.40 -27.59
N PRO A 691 -15.34 -9.90 -27.53
CA PRO A 691 -14.74 -10.68 -28.65
C PRO A 691 -15.49 -11.94 -29.01
N MET A 692 -16.37 -12.43 -28.11
CA MET A 692 -17.18 -13.63 -28.38
C MET A 692 -18.40 -13.35 -29.25
N THR A 693 -18.91 -12.14 -29.23
CA THR A 693 -20.16 -11.76 -29.92
C THR A 693 -19.95 -10.80 -31.07
N ILE A 694 -18.79 -10.14 -31.15
CA ILE A 694 -18.48 -9.17 -32.21
C ILE A 694 -18.75 -9.74 -33.60
N THR A 695 -19.46 -9.00 -34.44
CA THR A 695 -19.80 -9.38 -35.81
C THR A 695 -18.70 -9.03 -36.80
N LEU A 696 -18.79 -9.54 -38.05
CA LEU A 696 -17.85 -9.18 -39.10
C LEU A 696 -17.93 -7.68 -39.40
N GLU A 697 -19.13 -7.13 -39.51
CA GLU A 697 -19.37 -5.69 -39.79
C GLU A 697 -18.73 -4.78 -38.73
N GLU A 698 -18.87 -5.15 -37.45
CA GLU A 698 -18.25 -4.42 -36.37
C GLU A 698 -16.70 -4.50 -36.39
N ALA A 699 -16.16 -5.66 -36.75
CA ALA A 699 -14.73 -5.87 -36.91
C ALA A 699 -14.18 -5.07 -38.11
N GLU A 700 -14.90 -5.05 -39.25
CA GLU A 700 -14.57 -4.21 -40.41
C GLU A 700 -14.54 -2.74 -40.06
N ALA A 701 -15.55 -2.26 -39.31
CA ALA A 701 -15.59 -0.87 -38.83
C ALA A 701 -14.35 -0.52 -37.98
N LEU A 702 -13.91 -1.43 -37.11
CA LEU A 702 -12.68 -1.25 -36.32
C LEU A 702 -11.42 -1.23 -37.19
N ILE A 703 -11.33 -2.08 -38.20
CA ILE A 703 -10.20 -2.13 -39.16
C ILE A 703 -10.13 -0.84 -39.94
N VAL A 704 -11.25 -0.40 -40.51
CA VAL A 704 -11.36 0.83 -41.33
C VAL A 704 -11.07 2.05 -40.45
N GLY A 705 -11.64 2.12 -39.25
CA GLY A 705 -11.38 3.17 -38.29
C GLY A 705 -9.90 3.27 -37.95
N LYS A 706 -9.24 2.17 -37.71
CA LYS A 706 -7.80 2.12 -37.42
C LYS A 706 -6.93 2.58 -38.58
N ARG A 707 -7.27 2.14 -39.81
CA ARG A 707 -6.58 2.58 -41.03
C ARG A 707 -6.75 4.10 -41.26
N LYS A 708 -7.94 4.63 -40.98
CA LYS A 708 -8.21 6.07 -41.05
C LYS A 708 -7.40 6.87 -40.02
N GLU A 709 -7.36 6.39 -38.76
CA GLU A 709 -6.50 6.99 -37.72
C GLU A 709 -5.01 6.95 -38.10
N GLU A 710 -4.54 5.86 -38.70
CA GLU A 710 -3.15 5.73 -39.14
C GLU A 710 -2.87 6.67 -40.32
N ALA A 711 -3.80 6.84 -41.26
CA ALA A 711 -3.68 7.79 -42.37
C ALA A 711 -3.70 9.25 -41.86
N GLU A 712 -4.61 9.60 -40.93
CA GLU A 712 -4.68 10.92 -40.31
C GLU A 712 -3.46 11.26 -39.41
N ARG A 713 -2.79 10.23 -38.95
CA ARG A 713 -1.55 10.38 -38.18
C ARG A 713 -0.36 10.77 -39.04
N HIS A 714 -0.39 10.39 -40.30
CA HIS A 714 0.67 10.68 -41.25
C HIS A 714 0.50 12.11 -41.78
N ILE A 715 1.46 13.01 -41.47
CA ILE A 715 1.43 14.40 -41.91
C ILE A 715 2.22 14.59 -43.21
N LYS A 716 3.46 14.03 -43.27
CA LYS A 716 4.36 14.17 -44.43
C LYS A 716 5.41 13.06 -44.47
N SER A 717 5.74 12.59 -45.68
CA SER A 717 6.90 11.76 -46.00
C SER A 717 7.78 12.44 -47.02
N PHE A 718 9.01 11.94 -47.16
CA PHE A 718 10.02 12.49 -48.08
C PHE A 718 10.47 11.36 -49.01
N GLU A 719 10.29 11.56 -50.32
CA GLU A 719 10.72 10.55 -51.34
C GLU A 719 12.23 10.29 -51.31
N GLU A 720 13.01 11.32 -50.99
CA GLU A 720 14.47 11.24 -50.93
C GLU A 720 14.97 10.50 -49.67
N GLU A 721 14.17 10.38 -48.65
CA GLU A 721 14.51 9.70 -47.39
C GLU A 721 13.27 9.01 -46.78
N PRO A 722 12.83 7.85 -47.34
CA PRO A 722 11.55 7.22 -46.99
C PRO A 722 11.44 6.78 -45.52
N GLU A 723 12.58 6.67 -44.81
CA GLU A 723 12.56 6.35 -43.36
C GLU A 723 12.26 7.57 -42.49
N MET A 724 12.16 8.80 -43.08
CA MET A 724 11.84 10.02 -42.38
C MET A 724 10.39 10.43 -42.62
N GLU A 725 9.62 10.43 -41.56
CA GLU A 725 8.20 10.79 -41.59
C GLU A 725 7.87 11.84 -40.52
N VAL A 726 6.96 12.74 -40.86
CA VAL A 726 6.35 13.67 -39.89
C VAL A 726 4.99 13.11 -39.51
N LEU A 727 4.83 12.79 -38.22
CA LEU A 727 3.64 12.11 -37.70
C LEU A 727 2.96 12.94 -36.62
N LYS A 728 1.64 12.81 -36.51
CA LYS A 728 0.85 13.40 -35.43
C LYS A 728 0.85 12.46 -34.22
N GLY A 729 1.30 12.94 -33.07
CA GLY A 729 1.32 12.16 -31.83
C GLY A 729 0.43 12.75 -30.74
N ARG A 730 0.23 12.02 -29.65
CA ARG A 730 -0.58 12.43 -28.48
C ARG A 730 -0.13 13.78 -27.88
N PHE A 731 1.13 14.15 -28.05
CA PHE A 731 1.73 15.38 -27.49
C PHE A 731 2.11 16.41 -28.57
N GLY A 732 1.51 16.29 -29.75
CA GLY A 732 1.79 17.12 -30.92
C GLY A 732 2.59 16.41 -32.00
N PRO A 733 2.85 17.08 -33.15
CA PRO A 733 3.61 16.52 -34.26
C PRO A 733 5.07 16.22 -33.88
N TYR A 734 5.64 15.16 -34.49
CA TYR A 734 7.03 14.75 -34.27
C TYR A 734 7.60 14.13 -35.55
N ILE A 735 8.94 14.14 -35.66
CA ILE A 735 9.64 13.46 -36.74
C ILE A 735 10.00 12.05 -36.27
N ALA A 736 9.58 11.02 -37.01
CA ALA A 736 10.02 9.65 -36.88
C ALA A 736 11.18 9.40 -37.86
N PHE A 737 12.36 8.99 -37.37
CA PHE A 737 13.51 8.66 -38.17
C PHE A 737 14.39 7.60 -37.50
N GLN A 738 14.78 6.54 -38.23
CA GLN A 738 15.63 5.45 -37.74
C GLN A 738 15.17 4.86 -36.38
N LYS A 739 13.89 4.57 -36.26
CA LYS A 739 13.25 4.03 -35.03
C LYS A 739 13.33 4.97 -33.81
N LYS A 740 13.65 6.26 -34.01
CA LYS A 740 13.61 7.28 -32.98
C LYS A 740 12.57 8.34 -33.31
N ASN A 741 11.98 8.93 -32.26
CA ASN A 741 11.00 9.99 -32.38
C ASN A 741 11.61 11.31 -31.87
N TYR A 742 11.61 12.34 -32.72
CA TYR A 742 12.14 13.66 -32.43
C TYR A 742 11.00 14.67 -32.34
N ARG A 743 10.88 15.33 -31.20
CA ARG A 743 9.79 16.27 -30.96
C ARG A 743 10.00 17.56 -31.73
N LEU A 744 8.97 18.05 -32.38
CA LEU A 744 9.01 19.38 -33.03
C LEU A 744 8.96 20.50 -31.99
N PRO A 745 9.77 21.56 -32.13
CA PRO A 745 9.61 22.79 -31.36
C PRO A 745 8.22 23.41 -31.56
N LYS A 746 7.65 24.04 -30.53
CA LYS A 746 6.29 24.61 -30.60
C LYS A 746 6.09 25.55 -31.81
N ALA A 747 7.06 26.41 -32.12
CA ALA A 747 7.01 27.33 -33.25
C ALA A 747 6.97 26.63 -34.62
N VAL A 748 7.42 25.37 -34.70
CA VAL A 748 7.49 24.60 -35.95
C VAL A 748 6.34 23.60 -36.05
N ALA A 749 5.77 23.24 -34.93
CA ALA A 749 4.68 22.24 -34.84
C ALA A 749 3.42 22.67 -35.56
N GLU A 750 3.14 23.97 -35.64
CA GLU A 750 1.95 24.54 -36.33
C GLU A 750 2.05 24.42 -37.86
N ARG A 751 3.29 24.39 -38.40
CA ARG A 751 3.55 24.21 -39.84
C ARG A 751 4.16 22.87 -40.20
N ALA A 752 3.83 21.82 -39.40
CA ALA A 752 4.41 20.48 -39.56
C ALA A 752 4.27 19.86 -40.96
N ALA A 753 3.19 20.21 -41.70
CA ALA A 753 2.95 19.78 -43.07
C ALA A 753 3.85 20.46 -44.11
N GLU A 754 4.40 21.65 -43.80
CA GLU A 754 5.22 22.45 -44.70
C GLU A 754 6.71 22.17 -44.54
N LEU A 755 7.12 21.37 -43.53
CA LEU A 755 8.51 21.12 -43.24
C LEU A 755 9.26 20.51 -44.44
N THR A 756 10.44 21.04 -44.70
CA THR A 756 11.35 20.49 -45.72
C THR A 756 12.23 19.39 -45.08
N LEU A 757 12.78 18.54 -45.94
CA LEU A 757 13.71 17.48 -45.50
C LEU A 757 14.93 18.08 -44.78
N GLU A 758 15.45 19.20 -45.26
CA GLU A 758 16.61 19.88 -44.63
C GLU A 758 16.24 20.44 -43.24
N GLU A 759 15.06 20.98 -43.07
CA GLU A 759 14.58 21.46 -41.75
C GLU A 759 14.46 20.29 -40.77
N CYS A 760 13.91 19.16 -41.22
CA CYS A 760 13.80 17.94 -40.39
C CYS A 760 15.19 17.43 -39.96
N ARG A 761 16.16 17.39 -40.86
CA ARG A 761 17.56 17.01 -40.55
C ARG A 761 18.23 17.98 -39.57
N LYS A 762 17.99 19.30 -39.69
CA LYS A 762 18.48 20.30 -38.73
C LYS A 762 17.90 20.08 -37.33
N ILE A 763 16.60 19.85 -37.25
CA ILE A 763 15.91 19.59 -35.95
C ILE A 763 16.45 18.31 -35.30
N ILE A 764 16.66 17.24 -36.05
CA ILE A 764 17.26 16.00 -35.58
C ILE A 764 18.69 16.24 -35.09
N ALA A 765 19.49 17.00 -35.82
CA ALA A 765 20.88 17.32 -35.45
C ALA A 765 20.95 18.18 -34.17
N GLU A 766 20.05 19.11 -33.98
CA GLU A 766 19.92 19.93 -32.76
C GLU A 766 19.48 19.13 -31.57
N GLU A 767 18.51 18.24 -31.73
CA GLU A 767 18.04 17.35 -30.65
C GLU A 767 19.11 16.36 -30.20
N ASN A 768 19.90 15.85 -31.15
CA ASN A 768 21.02 14.96 -30.85
C ASN A 768 22.22 15.67 -30.18
N LYS A 769 22.36 16.99 -30.31
CA LYS A 769 23.38 17.80 -29.62
C LYS A 769 23.02 18.13 -28.17
N LYS A 770 21.74 18.03 -27.80
CA LYS A 770 21.30 18.27 -26.42
C LYS A 770 21.78 17.11 -25.54
N PRO A 771 22.47 17.38 -24.40
CA PRO A 771 22.85 16.30 -23.49
C PRO A 771 21.60 15.52 -23.10
N ALA A 772 21.71 14.21 -23.16
CA ALA A 772 20.61 13.29 -22.86
C ALA A 772 19.99 13.68 -21.50
N ARG A 773 18.85 14.34 -21.52
CA ARG A 773 18.01 14.49 -20.34
C ARG A 773 17.77 13.07 -19.86
N ALA A 774 18.21 12.79 -18.61
CA ALA A 774 17.99 11.50 -17.96
C ALA A 774 16.48 11.20 -18.03
N THR A 775 16.08 10.55 -19.10
CA THR A 775 14.76 9.97 -19.23
C THR A 775 14.67 8.93 -18.13
N ARG A 776 13.82 9.18 -17.14
CA ARG A 776 13.31 8.14 -16.26
C ARG A 776 12.85 6.99 -17.16
N ARG A 777 13.76 6.07 -17.41
CA ARG A 777 13.46 4.79 -18.02
C ARG A 777 12.43 4.13 -17.12
N ARG A 778 11.17 4.17 -17.53
CA ARG A 778 10.21 3.13 -17.20
C ARG A 778 10.83 1.86 -17.78
N THR A 779 11.56 1.14 -16.95
CA THR A 779 12.05 -0.19 -17.30
C THR A 779 10.83 -1.11 -17.40
N THR A 780 10.26 -1.15 -18.59
CA THR A 780 9.61 -2.39 -19.04
C THR A 780 10.75 -3.38 -19.23
N LYS A 781 11.02 -4.18 -18.21
CA LYS A 781 11.83 -5.37 -18.37
C LYS A 781 11.17 -6.23 -19.44
N LYS A 782 11.85 -6.36 -20.60
CA LYS A 782 11.67 -7.50 -21.48
C LYS A 782 12.12 -8.74 -20.73
N THR A 783 11.34 -9.79 -20.88
CA THR A 783 11.41 -11.21 -20.48
C THR A 783 11.00 -11.50 -19.06
#